data_2f148fc167f168575cea09f45efce9eb
#
_entry.id   2f148fc167f168575cea09f45efce9eb
#
_cell.length_a   1.000
_cell.length_b   1.000
_cell.length_c   1.000
_cell.angle_alpha   90.00
_cell.angle_beta   90.00
_cell.angle_gamma   90.00
#
_symmetry.space_group_name_H-M   'P 1'
#
loop_
_entity.id
_entity.type
_entity.pdbx_description
1 polymer ?
#
loop_
_entity_poly.entity_id
_entity_poly.type
_entity_poly.pdbx_seq_one_letter_code
_entity_poly.pdbx_strand_id
1 'polypeptide(L)'
;GGAWIVAPEDRRYGQDILVPRGGTGSAEAGQVVVVELTEAPSLHSQPLGRVVEVLGEVDDPGIEIDIAVRKFGVPHAFSEATLAQARELPEAVRAADRRGRVDLRDVPLVTIDGEDARDFDDAVYCEPHAQGRGKSAERGWRLVVAIADVSHYVRPNEPLDGDAYARATSVYFPRRVIPMLPEKLSNGLCSLNPEVDRLCLACDMLIDESGEVRAYQFFQAVMRSHARLTYTEVAAILANTRGPQAQQRGDLVEQLVHLHEVYRALLKRREKRGAVDFETTETQIVCDEFGRIERIVPRVRTDAHRLIEEAMLAANECAADFISQAQHPALYRVHEGPTPEKRVALQDYLRALGLGLQLGEEPAPREFQAIAAATQERPDVAQIHQMLLRSMQQAIYTPVNIGHFGLAYPAYAHFTSPIRRYPDLLVHRVIKAILAGKSYSLVLPEADAPQSLRGGATRKRPALSRQGGSLESLAVWEAAGAHTSGCERRADEASRDVEAWLKCRYMRDHLGEEYAGTVNAVAAFGLFVGLDALHVEGLVHITELGGEYWRFDDVRQELRGDRSGMRYGVGSRVQVQVSRVDLDARKIDFRLVAPDESERLLAKGRSARQVGAPAPASAQSELAGLASADRAAKAVTKRVRRAASEAAKRTTPAGAKRPTAKKRARR
;
A
#
# COMPACT_ATOMS: atom_id res chain seq x y z
N GLY A 1 -29.39 -19.17 39.71
CA GLY A 1 -29.40 -17.79 39.42
C GLY A 1 -29.92 -17.29 38.16
N GLY A 2 -30.05 -16.68 37.28
CA GLY A 2 -30.76 -16.02 36.22
C GLY A 2 -30.02 -14.91 35.50
N ALA A 3 -28.70 -14.87 35.58
CA ALA A 3 -27.87 -13.96 34.78
C ALA A 3 -27.19 -14.69 33.64
N TRP A 4 -26.96 -14.01 32.56
CA TRP A 4 -26.16 -14.46 31.45
C TRP A 4 -24.71 -14.01 31.64
N ILE A 5 -23.77 -14.77 31.09
CA ILE A 5 -22.36 -14.47 31.12
C ILE A 5 -21.90 -14.21 29.69
N VAL A 6 -21.25 -13.06 29.48
CA VAL A 6 -20.61 -12.73 28.21
C VAL A 6 -19.10 -12.70 28.43
N ALA A 7 -18.40 -13.60 27.74
CA ALA A 7 -16.94 -13.61 27.72
C ALA A 7 -16.43 -12.51 26.80
N PRO A 8 -15.54 -11.60 27.26
CA PRO A 8 -14.91 -10.61 26.40
C PRO A 8 -14.08 -11.29 25.30
N GLU A 9 -14.16 -10.80 24.09
CA GLU A 9 -13.32 -11.24 22.97
C GLU A 9 -11.84 -11.02 23.27
N ASP A 10 -11.50 -9.88 23.89
CA ASP A 10 -10.15 -9.62 24.39
C ASP A 10 -9.99 -10.10 25.83
N ARG A 11 -9.33 -11.24 25.98
CA ARG A 11 -9.07 -11.87 27.29
C ARG A 11 -8.21 -11.03 28.25
N ARG A 12 -7.57 -9.95 27.79
CA ARG A 12 -6.83 -9.03 28.66
C ARG A 12 -7.74 -8.32 29.67
N TYR A 13 -9.05 -8.24 29.41
CA TYR A 13 -10.01 -7.74 30.40
C TYR A 13 -10.18 -8.66 31.61
N GLY A 14 -9.83 -9.94 31.51
CA GLY A 14 -9.63 -10.87 32.64
C GLY A 14 -10.88 -11.27 33.40
N GLN A 15 -12.04 -10.67 33.15
CA GLN A 15 -13.31 -10.94 33.83
C GLN A 15 -14.46 -11.02 32.84
N ASP A 16 -15.33 -12.00 33.04
CA ASP A 16 -16.58 -12.12 32.27
C ASP A 16 -17.58 -11.04 32.72
N ILE A 17 -18.42 -10.61 31.79
CA ILE A 17 -19.42 -9.58 31.98
C ILE A 17 -20.75 -10.27 32.35
N LEU A 18 -21.34 -9.90 33.47
CA LEU A 18 -22.67 -10.36 33.87
C LEU A 18 -23.75 -9.50 33.22
N VAL A 19 -24.69 -10.15 32.53
CA VAL A 19 -25.85 -9.50 31.91
C VAL A 19 -27.11 -9.97 32.67
N PRO A 20 -27.80 -9.10 33.38
CA PRO A 20 -29.08 -9.42 34.07
C PRO A 20 -30.16 -9.84 33.07
N ARG A 21 -31.18 -10.59 33.51
CA ARG A 21 -32.27 -11.09 32.64
C ARG A 21 -32.98 -10.03 31.81
N GLY A 22 -33.07 -8.80 32.26
CA GLY A 22 -33.66 -7.70 31.48
C GLY A 22 -32.70 -7.00 30.54
N GLY A 23 -31.40 -7.37 30.53
CA GLY A 23 -30.36 -6.73 29.74
C GLY A 23 -29.92 -7.53 28.52
N THR A 24 -30.50 -8.70 28.24
CA THR A 24 -30.10 -9.59 27.14
C THR A 24 -30.66 -9.19 25.78
N GLY A 25 -31.74 -8.39 25.74
CA GLY A 25 -32.44 -8.09 24.49
C GLY A 25 -32.94 -9.37 23.80
N SER A 26 -32.63 -9.51 22.53
CA SER A 26 -32.94 -10.70 21.71
C SER A 26 -31.79 -11.72 21.63
N ALA A 27 -30.73 -11.54 22.43
CA ALA A 27 -29.56 -12.41 22.36
C ALA A 27 -29.84 -13.83 22.87
N GLU A 28 -29.27 -14.81 22.18
CA GLU A 28 -29.30 -16.22 22.52
C GLU A 28 -27.90 -16.73 22.93
N ALA A 29 -27.86 -17.90 23.58
CA ALA A 29 -26.60 -18.49 23.99
C ALA A 29 -25.78 -18.94 22.76
N GLY A 30 -24.50 -18.60 22.74
CA GLY A 30 -23.58 -18.90 21.62
C GLY A 30 -23.42 -17.78 20.60
N GLN A 31 -24.24 -16.74 20.70
CA GLN A 31 -24.12 -15.57 19.82
C GLN A 31 -23.04 -14.60 20.25
N VAL A 32 -22.48 -13.91 19.27
CA VAL A 32 -21.57 -12.78 19.45
C VAL A 32 -22.39 -11.51 19.63
N VAL A 33 -22.11 -10.75 20.67
CA VAL A 33 -22.89 -9.57 21.05
C VAL A 33 -21.98 -8.38 21.40
N VAL A 34 -22.51 -7.18 21.24
CA VAL A 34 -21.91 -5.97 21.76
C VAL A 34 -22.59 -5.64 23.08
N VAL A 35 -21.78 -5.47 24.13
CA VAL A 35 -22.27 -5.18 25.49
C VAL A 35 -21.81 -3.79 25.91
N GLU A 36 -22.76 -2.97 26.37
CA GLU A 36 -22.47 -1.72 27.06
C GLU A 36 -22.35 -1.99 28.55
N LEU A 37 -21.23 -1.58 29.17
CA LEU A 37 -21.04 -1.72 30.61
C LEU A 37 -21.93 -0.72 31.36
N THR A 38 -22.77 -1.24 32.24
CA THR A 38 -23.59 -0.43 33.15
C THR A 38 -22.89 -0.20 34.49
N GLU A 39 -22.02 -1.15 34.87
CA GLU A 39 -21.14 -1.03 36.05
C GLU A 39 -19.75 -1.51 35.68
N ALA A 40 -18.75 -0.67 35.96
CA ALA A 40 -17.35 -1.00 35.72
C ALA A 40 -16.85 -2.12 36.65
N PRO A 41 -15.86 -2.94 36.23
CA PRO A 41 -15.27 -3.95 37.09
C PRO A 41 -14.59 -3.33 38.31
N SER A 42 -14.66 -4.01 39.45
CA SER A 42 -13.92 -3.64 40.63
C SER A 42 -13.14 -4.84 41.21
N LEU A 43 -12.33 -4.60 42.24
CA LEU A 43 -11.59 -5.68 42.92
C LEU A 43 -12.52 -6.76 43.54
N HIS A 44 -13.79 -6.42 43.78
CA HIS A 44 -14.75 -7.29 44.50
C HIS A 44 -16.03 -7.58 43.70
N SER A 45 -16.21 -7.01 42.52
CA SER A 45 -17.40 -7.22 41.68
C SER A 45 -17.05 -7.40 40.22
N GLN A 46 -17.71 -8.37 39.57
CA GLN A 46 -17.68 -8.53 38.13
C GLN A 46 -18.39 -7.34 37.46
N PRO A 47 -17.97 -6.96 36.21
CA PRO A 47 -18.65 -5.93 35.48
C PRO A 47 -20.09 -6.34 35.16
N LEU A 48 -21.01 -5.41 35.24
CA LEU A 48 -22.38 -5.58 34.77
C LEU A 48 -22.56 -4.87 33.42
N GLY A 49 -23.35 -5.46 32.55
CA GLY A 49 -23.61 -4.88 31.24
C GLY A 49 -24.98 -5.22 30.68
N ARG A 50 -25.31 -4.58 29.58
CA ARG A 50 -26.50 -4.90 28.77
C ARG A 50 -26.09 -5.12 27.33
N VAL A 51 -26.75 -6.05 26.65
CA VAL A 51 -26.59 -6.26 25.23
C VAL A 51 -27.21 -5.09 24.46
N VAL A 52 -26.44 -4.45 23.61
CA VAL A 52 -26.89 -3.34 22.77
C VAL A 52 -27.02 -3.75 21.31
N GLU A 53 -26.28 -4.78 20.89
CA GLU A 53 -26.33 -5.30 19.52
C GLU A 53 -26.02 -6.80 19.53
N VAL A 54 -26.73 -7.55 18.67
CA VAL A 54 -26.45 -8.98 18.40
C VAL A 54 -25.84 -9.03 16.99
N LEU A 55 -24.61 -9.55 16.89
CA LEU A 55 -23.88 -9.62 15.62
C LEU A 55 -24.19 -10.89 14.83
N GLY A 56 -24.46 -12.00 15.52
CA GLY A 56 -24.73 -13.30 14.91
C GLY A 56 -24.02 -14.45 15.62
N GLU A 57 -23.92 -15.60 14.97
CA GLU A 57 -23.17 -16.76 15.47
C GLU A 57 -21.69 -16.70 15.07
N VAL A 58 -20.82 -17.36 15.84
CA VAL A 58 -19.36 -17.37 15.57
C VAL A 58 -19.00 -17.92 14.20
N ASP A 59 -19.84 -18.81 13.66
CA ASP A 59 -19.62 -19.46 12.37
C ASP A 59 -20.32 -18.74 11.20
N ASP A 60 -21.03 -17.65 11.46
CA ASP A 60 -21.67 -16.85 10.41
C ASP A 60 -20.62 -16.25 9.45
N PRO A 61 -20.88 -16.28 8.13
CA PRO A 61 -19.97 -15.66 7.16
C PRO A 61 -19.86 -14.15 7.36
N GLY A 62 -18.65 -13.64 7.62
CA GLY A 62 -18.37 -12.20 7.80
C GLY A 62 -18.45 -11.71 9.23
N ILE A 63 -18.77 -12.59 10.19
CA ILE A 63 -18.80 -12.23 11.63
C ILE A 63 -17.47 -11.67 12.11
N GLU A 64 -16.35 -12.16 11.56
CA GLU A 64 -15.00 -11.70 11.85
C GLU A 64 -14.82 -10.21 11.53
N ILE A 65 -15.45 -9.74 10.44
CA ILE A 65 -15.40 -8.34 10.04
C ILE A 65 -16.27 -7.52 10.99
N ASP A 66 -17.45 -8.00 11.33
CA ASP A 66 -18.35 -7.28 12.25
C ASP A 66 -17.77 -7.17 13.65
N ILE A 67 -17.06 -8.19 14.12
CA ILE A 67 -16.29 -8.16 15.38
C ILE A 67 -15.17 -7.13 15.28
N ALA A 68 -14.32 -7.17 14.24
CA ALA A 68 -13.19 -6.27 14.10
C ALA A 68 -13.63 -4.81 13.99
N VAL A 69 -14.70 -4.53 13.26
CA VAL A 69 -15.28 -3.19 13.11
C VAL A 69 -15.64 -2.59 14.47
N ARG A 70 -16.29 -3.36 15.39
CA ARG A 70 -16.66 -2.89 16.74
C ARG A 70 -15.43 -2.82 17.64
N LYS A 71 -14.57 -3.83 17.60
CA LYS A 71 -13.34 -3.91 18.39
C LYS A 71 -12.42 -2.72 18.18
N PHE A 72 -12.22 -2.32 16.94
CA PHE A 72 -11.34 -1.22 16.58
C PHE A 72 -12.07 0.12 16.44
N GLY A 73 -13.38 0.16 16.67
CA GLY A 73 -14.18 1.38 16.56
C GLY A 73 -14.17 1.98 15.14
N VAL A 74 -14.19 1.12 14.11
CA VAL A 74 -14.26 1.56 12.71
C VAL A 74 -15.66 2.11 12.43
N PRO A 75 -15.79 3.38 11.96
CA PRO A 75 -17.09 3.91 11.54
C PRO A 75 -17.64 3.15 10.35
N HIS A 76 -18.74 2.43 10.51
CA HIS A 76 -19.30 1.53 9.49
C HIS A 76 -20.67 1.95 8.97
N ALA A 77 -21.41 2.76 9.71
CA ALA A 77 -22.66 3.36 9.26
C ALA A 77 -22.45 4.84 8.89
N PHE A 78 -23.08 5.30 7.81
CA PHE A 78 -23.12 6.72 7.48
C PHE A 78 -24.27 7.40 8.25
N SER A 79 -24.08 8.68 8.58
CA SER A 79 -25.13 9.47 9.19
C SER A 79 -26.32 9.67 8.23
N GLU A 80 -27.53 9.82 8.77
CA GLU A 80 -28.71 10.09 7.95
C GLU A 80 -28.58 11.37 7.12
N ALA A 81 -27.88 12.39 7.65
CA ALA A 81 -27.60 13.62 6.94
C ALA A 81 -26.68 13.38 5.73
N THR A 82 -25.65 12.55 5.88
CA THR A 82 -24.77 12.14 4.79
C THR A 82 -25.52 11.35 3.72
N LEU A 83 -26.35 10.40 4.12
CA LEU A 83 -27.14 9.61 3.17
C LEU A 83 -28.18 10.49 2.44
N ALA A 84 -28.81 11.46 3.12
CA ALA A 84 -29.71 12.42 2.50
C ALA A 84 -28.98 13.27 1.46
N GLN A 85 -27.83 13.85 1.82
CA GLN A 85 -27.00 14.63 0.90
C GLN A 85 -26.56 13.79 -0.31
N ALA A 86 -26.13 12.54 -0.09
CA ALA A 86 -25.73 11.65 -1.18
C ALA A 86 -26.90 11.36 -2.14
N ARG A 87 -28.14 11.20 -1.64
CA ARG A 87 -29.31 11.01 -2.48
C ARG A 87 -29.64 12.21 -3.39
N GLU A 88 -29.33 13.43 -2.92
CA GLU A 88 -29.56 14.67 -3.69
C GLU A 88 -28.54 14.88 -4.82
N LEU A 89 -27.38 14.23 -4.75
CA LEU A 89 -26.39 14.32 -5.81
C LEU A 89 -26.90 13.70 -7.12
N PRO A 90 -26.50 14.27 -8.28
CA PRO A 90 -26.90 13.75 -9.59
C PRO A 90 -26.32 12.36 -9.85
N GLU A 91 -26.96 11.62 -10.77
CA GLU A 91 -26.46 10.31 -11.23
C GLU A 91 -25.32 10.45 -12.27
N ALA A 92 -25.22 11.60 -12.93
CA ALA A 92 -24.23 11.87 -13.97
C ALA A 92 -23.72 13.31 -13.88
N VAL A 93 -22.57 13.55 -14.50
CA VAL A 93 -21.96 14.90 -14.59
C VAL A 93 -22.88 15.84 -15.38
N ARG A 94 -23.30 16.93 -14.76
CA ARG A 94 -24.18 17.92 -15.37
C ARG A 94 -23.39 18.87 -16.27
N ALA A 95 -24.09 19.52 -17.22
CA ALA A 95 -23.50 20.54 -18.07
C ALA A 95 -22.91 21.72 -17.26
N ALA A 96 -23.51 22.06 -16.12
CA ALA A 96 -23.02 23.09 -15.22
C ALA A 96 -21.68 22.71 -14.57
N ASP A 97 -21.49 21.44 -14.24
CA ASP A 97 -20.29 20.94 -13.57
C ASP A 97 -19.06 20.93 -14.51
N ARG A 98 -19.29 20.93 -15.83
CA ARG A 98 -18.24 20.96 -16.87
C ARG A 98 -17.74 22.36 -17.21
N ARG A 99 -18.44 23.42 -16.78
CA ARG A 99 -18.06 24.81 -17.13
C ARG A 99 -16.70 25.19 -16.55
N GLY A 100 -15.85 25.78 -17.42
CA GLY A 100 -14.51 26.23 -17.03
C GLY A 100 -13.48 25.12 -16.83
N ARG A 101 -13.83 23.87 -17.18
CA ARG A 101 -12.91 22.74 -17.13
C ARG A 101 -12.30 22.46 -18.51
N VAL A 102 -11.09 21.93 -18.51
CA VAL A 102 -10.43 21.43 -19.72
C VAL A 102 -11.16 20.17 -20.18
N ASP A 103 -11.39 20.06 -21.48
CA ASP A 103 -12.02 18.87 -22.06
C ASP A 103 -10.96 17.83 -22.44
N LEU A 104 -10.93 16.71 -21.74
CA LEU A 104 -10.05 15.57 -21.99
C LEU A 104 -10.83 14.33 -22.49
N ARG A 105 -12.08 14.47 -22.92
CA ARG A 105 -12.92 13.32 -23.31
C ARG A 105 -12.43 12.60 -24.55
N ASP A 106 -11.71 13.30 -25.43
CA ASP A 106 -11.11 12.72 -26.64
C ASP A 106 -9.67 12.18 -26.40
N VAL A 107 -9.09 12.44 -25.22
CA VAL A 107 -7.81 11.84 -24.81
C VAL A 107 -8.07 10.42 -24.34
N PRO A 108 -7.40 9.39 -24.90
CA PRO A 108 -7.69 8.00 -24.58
C PRO A 108 -7.13 7.57 -23.21
N LEU A 109 -7.56 8.28 -22.16
CA LEU A 109 -7.29 7.93 -20.78
C LEU A 109 -7.91 6.57 -20.44
N VAL A 110 -7.17 5.74 -19.70
CA VAL A 110 -7.63 4.42 -19.26
C VAL A 110 -7.42 4.26 -17.75
N THR A 111 -8.31 3.50 -17.10
CA THR A 111 -8.11 3.02 -15.74
C THR A 111 -7.47 1.63 -15.77
N ILE A 112 -6.52 1.36 -14.86
CA ILE A 112 -5.81 0.07 -14.74
C ILE A 112 -5.79 -0.34 -13.28
N ASP A 113 -6.61 -1.33 -12.92
CA ASP A 113 -6.84 -1.75 -11.55
C ASP A 113 -6.97 -3.27 -11.42
N GLY A 114 -7.20 -3.75 -10.19
CA GLY A 114 -7.54 -5.15 -9.93
C GLY A 114 -8.92 -5.52 -10.52
N GLU A 115 -9.13 -6.82 -10.70
CA GLU A 115 -10.37 -7.36 -11.31
C GLU A 115 -11.62 -6.97 -10.52
N ASP A 116 -11.52 -6.91 -9.19
CA ASP A 116 -12.64 -6.66 -8.27
C ASP A 116 -12.83 -5.18 -7.92
N ALA A 117 -11.95 -4.29 -8.39
CA ALA A 117 -12.03 -2.86 -8.12
C ALA A 117 -13.28 -2.23 -8.75
N ARG A 118 -13.90 -1.28 -8.01
CA ARG A 118 -15.07 -0.51 -8.44
C ARG A 118 -14.91 0.99 -8.26
N ASP A 119 -13.98 1.40 -7.43
CA ASP A 119 -13.66 2.76 -7.02
C ASP A 119 -12.39 3.25 -7.73
N PHE A 120 -12.52 3.55 -9.03
CA PHE A 120 -11.39 3.97 -9.86
C PHE A 120 -11.03 5.42 -9.56
N ASP A 121 -9.98 5.63 -8.78
CA ASP A 121 -9.46 6.94 -8.41
C ASP A 121 -8.69 7.60 -9.55
N ASP A 122 -7.98 6.83 -10.37
CA ASP A 122 -7.00 7.33 -11.35
C ASP A 122 -7.21 6.77 -12.75
N ALA A 123 -6.89 7.61 -13.73
CA ALA A 123 -6.77 7.23 -15.13
C ALA A 123 -5.49 7.84 -15.70
N VAL A 124 -4.86 7.13 -16.62
CA VAL A 124 -3.55 7.49 -17.18
C VAL A 124 -3.57 7.54 -18.69
N TYR A 125 -2.74 8.43 -19.24
CA TYR A 125 -2.44 8.52 -20.66
C TYR A 125 -0.97 8.88 -20.87
N CYS A 126 -0.32 8.31 -21.85
CA CYS A 126 1.07 8.61 -22.17
C CYS A 126 1.29 8.68 -23.68
N GLU A 127 2.01 9.72 -24.09
CA GLU A 127 2.45 9.91 -25.48
C GLU A 127 3.93 10.34 -25.52
N PRO A 128 4.67 10.04 -26.60
CA PRO A 128 6.02 10.53 -26.76
C PRO A 128 6.00 12.05 -26.95
N HIS A 129 6.97 12.72 -26.32
CA HIS A 129 7.17 14.15 -26.45
C HIS A 129 8.60 14.46 -26.93
N ALA A 130 8.71 15.41 -27.86
CA ALA A 130 10.00 15.89 -28.31
C ALA A 130 9.97 17.41 -28.46
N GLN A 131 10.91 18.10 -27.81
CA GLN A 131 11.05 19.55 -27.90
C GLN A 131 12.38 19.89 -28.56
N GLY A 132 12.36 20.79 -29.56
CA GLY A 132 13.55 21.18 -30.30
C GLY A 132 13.69 20.48 -31.65
N ARG A 133 14.78 20.79 -32.39
CA ARG A 133 15.05 20.22 -33.74
C ARG A 133 16.44 19.59 -33.81
N GLY A 134 16.53 18.45 -34.52
CA GLY A 134 17.80 17.78 -34.81
C GLY A 134 18.33 16.93 -33.65
N LYS A 135 19.67 16.83 -33.54
CA LYS A 135 20.34 15.97 -32.56
C LYS A 135 20.27 16.52 -31.11
N SER A 136 19.90 17.78 -30.96
CA SER A 136 19.71 18.43 -29.65
C SER A 136 18.25 18.46 -29.21
N ALA A 137 17.35 17.75 -29.87
CA ALA A 137 15.96 17.64 -29.40
C ALA A 137 15.91 16.86 -28.08
N GLU A 138 15.37 17.48 -27.07
CA GLU A 138 15.02 16.81 -25.82
C GLU A 138 13.85 15.86 -26.10
N ARG A 139 14.03 14.59 -25.77
CA ARG A 139 13.04 13.53 -25.96
C ARG A 139 12.56 13.03 -24.60
N GLY A 140 11.35 12.57 -24.57
CA GLY A 140 10.73 12.00 -23.40
C GLY A 140 9.27 11.69 -23.64
N TRP A 141 8.46 11.85 -22.65
CA TRP A 141 7.04 11.53 -22.67
C TRP A 141 6.23 12.63 -22.01
N ARG A 142 5.02 12.82 -22.51
CA ARG A 142 3.95 13.51 -21.79
C ARG A 142 3.11 12.44 -21.08
N LEU A 143 3.07 12.49 -19.76
CA LEU A 143 2.27 11.62 -18.92
C LEU A 143 1.15 12.44 -18.27
N VAL A 144 -0.09 12.06 -18.51
CA VAL A 144 -1.27 12.66 -17.88
C VAL A 144 -1.81 11.68 -16.86
N VAL A 145 -1.89 12.14 -15.62
CA VAL A 145 -2.53 11.42 -14.51
C VAL A 145 -3.77 12.20 -14.11
N ALA A 146 -4.95 11.64 -14.39
CA ALA A 146 -6.25 12.23 -14.10
C ALA A 146 -6.84 11.56 -12.87
N ILE A 147 -7.09 12.32 -11.81
CA ILE A 147 -7.62 11.82 -10.54
C ILE A 147 -9.04 12.30 -10.35
N ALA A 148 -9.91 11.42 -9.87
CA ALA A 148 -11.30 11.70 -9.59
C ALA A 148 -11.47 12.98 -8.75
N ASP A 149 -12.23 13.96 -9.23
CA ASP A 149 -12.46 15.22 -8.52
C ASP A 149 -13.53 15.10 -7.44
N VAL A 150 -13.24 14.31 -6.42
CA VAL A 150 -14.12 14.09 -5.25
C VAL A 150 -14.46 15.40 -4.57
N SER A 151 -13.51 16.36 -4.53
CA SER A 151 -13.68 17.66 -3.87
C SER A 151 -14.73 18.56 -4.54
N HIS A 152 -15.23 18.21 -5.71
CA HIS A 152 -16.36 18.89 -6.35
C HIS A 152 -17.69 18.55 -5.66
N TYR A 153 -17.83 17.30 -5.24
CA TYR A 153 -19.06 16.76 -4.64
C TYR A 153 -19.04 16.79 -3.12
N VAL A 154 -17.89 16.47 -2.51
CA VAL A 154 -17.65 16.49 -1.06
C VAL A 154 -17.11 17.85 -0.68
N ARG A 155 -18.01 18.76 -0.34
CA ARG A 155 -17.65 20.15 0.00
C ARG A 155 -17.29 20.29 1.48
N PRO A 156 -16.36 21.18 1.82
CA PRO A 156 -15.96 21.39 3.21
C PRO A 156 -17.13 21.72 4.13
N ASN A 157 -17.14 21.11 5.32
CA ASN A 157 -18.10 21.33 6.39
C ASN A 157 -19.55 20.91 6.08
N GLU A 158 -19.78 20.13 5.02
CA GLU A 158 -21.05 19.48 4.75
C GLU A 158 -21.11 18.07 5.38
N PRO A 159 -22.30 17.43 5.52
CA PRO A 159 -22.42 16.11 6.15
C PRO A 159 -21.52 15.03 5.53
N LEU A 160 -21.41 14.98 4.19
CA LEU A 160 -20.49 14.08 3.49
C LEU A 160 -19.02 14.27 3.90
N ASP A 161 -18.61 15.52 4.10
CA ASP A 161 -17.26 15.84 4.54
C ASP A 161 -17.01 15.42 6.00
N GLY A 162 -18.01 15.61 6.87
CA GLY A 162 -17.94 15.21 8.27
C GLY A 162 -17.73 13.70 8.42
N ASP A 163 -18.53 12.89 7.74
CA ASP A 163 -18.39 11.42 7.77
C ASP A 163 -17.08 10.96 7.08
N ALA A 164 -16.69 11.60 5.97
CA ALA A 164 -15.42 11.30 5.30
C ALA A 164 -14.22 11.59 6.20
N TYR A 165 -14.24 12.70 6.95
CA TYR A 165 -13.20 13.03 7.92
C TYR A 165 -13.16 12.02 9.08
N ALA A 166 -14.30 11.70 9.68
CA ALA A 166 -14.39 10.75 10.79
C ALA A 166 -13.86 9.35 10.43
N ARG A 167 -14.07 8.92 9.18
CA ARG A 167 -13.54 7.67 8.62
C ARG A 167 -12.07 7.81 8.22
N ALA A 168 -11.71 8.90 7.58
CA ALA A 168 -10.43 9.31 7.03
C ALA A 168 -9.80 8.37 5.98
N THR A 169 -10.17 7.10 5.98
CA THR A 169 -9.74 6.11 4.99
C THR A 169 -10.79 5.03 4.79
N SER A 170 -10.86 4.44 3.61
CA SER A 170 -11.58 3.19 3.39
C SER A 170 -10.84 2.04 4.06
N VAL A 171 -11.58 1.04 4.57
CA VAL A 171 -11.01 -0.15 5.20
C VAL A 171 -11.29 -1.36 4.31
N TYR A 172 -10.23 -2.05 3.90
CA TYR A 172 -10.31 -3.18 2.98
C TYR A 172 -10.14 -4.48 3.76
N PHE A 173 -11.19 -5.29 3.79
CA PHE A 173 -11.16 -6.66 4.29
C PHE A 173 -11.16 -7.64 3.11
N PRO A 174 -10.75 -8.89 3.29
CA PRO A 174 -10.67 -9.88 2.19
C PRO A 174 -11.95 -10.05 1.38
N ARG A 175 -13.11 -9.72 1.93
CA ARG A 175 -14.44 -9.92 1.30
C ARG A 175 -15.33 -8.70 1.31
N ARG A 176 -14.99 -7.66 2.03
CA ARG A 176 -15.85 -6.50 2.25
C ARG A 176 -15.00 -5.24 2.36
N VAL A 177 -15.46 -4.18 1.74
CA VAL A 177 -14.88 -2.85 1.90
C VAL A 177 -15.83 -2.00 2.75
N ILE A 178 -15.29 -1.29 3.73
CA ILE A 178 -16.01 -0.21 4.42
C ILE A 178 -15.50 1.10 3.80
N PRO A 179 -16.25 1.69 2.88
CA PRO A 179 -15.78 2.82 2.10
C PRO A 179 -15.77 4.12 2.93
N MET A 180 -14.85 5.02 2.60
CA MET A 180 -14.81 6.37 3.18
C MET A 180 -16.03 7.20 2.75
N LEU A 181 -16.53 7.00 1.56
CA LEU A 181 -17.68 7.71 0.97
C LEU A 181 -18.81 6.73 0.63
N PRO A 182 -20.07 7.17 0.64
CA PRO A 182 -21.19 6.34 0.17
C PRO A 182 -20.96 5.79 -1.25
N GLU A 183 -21.41 4.56 -1.52
CA GLU A 183 -21.17 3.87 -2.80
C GLU A 183 -21.67 4.65 -4.02
N LYS A 184 -22.70 5.47 -3.88
CA LYS A 184 -23.16 6.39 -4.95
C LYS A 184 -22.04 7.30 -5.44
N LEU A 185 -21.13 7.71 -4.56
CA LEU A 185 -19.94 8.48 -4.92
C LEU A 185 -18.77 7.57 -5.24
N SER A 186 -18.38 6.68 -4.33
CA SER A 186 -17.14 5.90 -4.46
C SER A 186 -17.14 4.97 -5.66
N ASN A 187 -18.25 4.27 -5.94
CA ASN A 187 -18.37 3.35 -7.07
C ASN A 187 -19.09 3.99 -8.28
N GLY A 188 -19.78 5.09 -8.05
CA GLY A 188 -20.63 5.77 -9.03
C GLY A 188 -20.04 7.07 -9.56
N LEU A 189 -20.50 8.20 -9.00
CA LEU A 189 -20.29 9.53 -9.54
C LEU A 189 -18.81 9.98 -9.55
N CYS A 190 -18.01 9.56 -8.57
CA CYS A 190 -16.58 9.88 -8.49
C CYS A 190 -15.71 8.85 -9.24
N SER A 191 -16.08 7.57 -9.23
CA SER A 191 -15.32 6.52 -9.91
C SER A 191 -15.17 6.79 -11.40
N LEU A 192 -13.94 6.74 -11.92
CA LEU A 192 -13.61 6.98 -13.33
C LEU A 192 -14.04 5.82 -14.23
N ASN A 193 -15.32 5.45 -14.13
CA ASN A 193 -15.94 4.38 -14.91
C ASN A 193 -15.77 4.60 -16.42
N PRO A 194 -15.63 3.53 -17.23
CA PRO A 194 -15.44 3.64 -18.67
C PRO A 194 -16.68 4.21 -19.38
N GLU A 195 -16.43 4.90 -20.49
CA GLU A 195 -17.42 5.41 -21.43
C GLU A 195 -18.44 6.44 -20.88
N VAL A 196 -18.20 6.98 -19.69
CA VAL A 196 -19.03 8.03 -19.08
C VAL A 196 -18.20 9.26 -18.73
N ASP A 197 -18.85 10.44 -18.81
CA ASP A 197 -18.19 11.69 -18.42
C ASP A 197 -17.93 11.68 -16.91
N ARG A 198 -16.70 12.04 -16.51
CA ARG A 198 -16.27 12.18 -15.11
C ARG A 198 -15.47 13.46 -14.91
N LEU A 199 -15.61 14.06 -13.74
CA LEU A 199 -14.80 15.20 -13.36
C LEU A 199 -13.46 14.71 -12.76
N CYS A 200 -12.38 15.34 -13.16
CA CYS A 200 -11.06 15.02 -12.63
C CYS A 200 -10.23 16.28 -12.34
N LEU A 201 -9.22 16.11 -11.50
CA LEU A 201 -8.10 17.01 -11.33
C LEU A 201 -6.89 16.33 -11.97
N ALA A 202 -6.39 16.89 -13.04
CA ALA A 202 -5.31 16.29 -13.83
C ALA A 202 -3.96 16.87 -13.44
N CYS A 203 -2.96 16.00 -13.34
CA CYS A 203 -1.53 16.33 -13.33
C CYS A 203 -0.96 15.93 -14.69
N ASP A 204 -0.51 16.91 -15.46
CA ASP A 204 0.05 16.75 -16.81
C ASP A 204 1.54 17.02 -16.72
N MET A 205 2.37 16.03 -16.99
CA MET A 205 3.81 16.01 -16.74
C MET A 205 4.59 15.81 -18.03
N LEU A 206 5.69 16.54 -18.20
CA LEU A 206 6.72 16.28 -19.21
C LEU A 206 7.91 15.60 -18.54
N ILE A 207 8.20 14.38 -18.95
CA ILE A 207 9.23 13.52 -18.36
C ILE A 207 10.27 13.23 -19.44
N ASP A 208 11.55 13.46 -19.14
CA ASP A 208 12.64 13.18 -20.08
C ASP A 208 13.10 11.71 -20.08
N GLU A 209 14.03 11.34 -20.97
CA GLU A 209 14.57 9.98 -21.09
C GLU A 209 15.30 9.49 -19.81
N SER A 210 15.68 10.40 -18.90
CA SER A 210 16.27 10.08 -17.60
C SER A 210 15.24 9.82 -16.50
N GLY A 211 13.96 10.05 -16.79
CA GLY A 211 12.85 9.97 -15.82
C GLY A 211 12.64 11.22 -14.99
N GLU A 212 13.36 12.33 -15.29
CA GLU A 212 13.15 13.61 -14.59
C GLU A 212 11.88 14.30 -15.09
N VAL A 213 11.04 14.76 -14.17
CA VAL A 213 9.89 15.63 -14.47
C VAL A 213 10.43 17.03 -14.75
N ARG A 214 10.42 17.45 -16.02
CA ARG A 214 10.93 18.74 -16.46
C ARG A 214 9.94 19.88 -16.27
N ALA A 215 8.66 19.57 -16.43
CA ALA A 215 7.57 20.49 -16.22
C ALA A 215 6.30 19.72 -15.83
N TYR A 216 5.44 20.34 -15.10
CA TYR A 216 4.11 19.82 -14.81
C TYR A 216 3.09 20.95 -14.63
N GLN A 217 1.83 20.62 -14.77
CA GLN A 217 0.71 21.52 -14.48
C GLN A 217 -0.47 20.76 -13.91
N PHE A 218 -1.22 21.45 -13.06
CA PHE A 218 -2.50 20.97 -12.54
C PHE A 218 -3.64 21.76 -13.16
N PHE A 219 -4.73 21.08 -13.50
CA PHE A 219 -5.96 21.74 -13.95
C PHE A 219 -7.18 20.84 -13.73
N GLN A 220 -8.32 21.49 -13.54
CA GLN A 220 -9.61 20.81 -13.46
C GLN A 220 -10.07 20.44 -14.87
N ALA A 221 -10.50 19.19 -15.05
CA ALA A 221 -10.92 18.70 -16.35
C ALA A 221 -12.22 17.89 -16.27
N VAL A 222 -12.81 17.64 -17.43
CA VAL A 222 -13.79 16.59 -17.68
C VAL A 222 -13.15 15.56 -18.59
N MET A 223 -13.27 14.30 -18.23
CA MET A 223 -12.69 13.19 -18.97
C MET A 223 -13.73 12.11 -19.23
N ARG A 224 -13.40 11.18 -20.11
CA ARG A 224 -14.10 9.92 -20.31
C ARG A 224 -13.05 8.82 -20.40
N SER A 225 -13.12 7.83 -19.50
CA SER A 225 -12.21 6.67 -19.60
C SER A 225 -12.58 5.84 -20.83
N HIS A 226 -11.60 5.59 -21.71
CA HIS A 226 -11.82 4.82 -22.93
C HIS A 226 -11.88 3.32 -22.68
N ALA A 227 -11.27 2.85 -21.59
CA ALA A 227 -11.35 1.47 -21.15
C ALA A 227 -11.07 1.33 -19.65
N ARG A 228 -11.76 0.38 -19.03
CA ARG A 228 -11.31 -0.21 -17.78
C ARG A 228 -10.46 -1.42 -18.11
N LEU A 229 -9.17 -1.36 -17.79
CA LEU A 229 -8.20 -2.45 -17.96
C LEU A 229 -7.87 -3.05 -16.60
N THR A 230 -7.45 -4.33 -16.60
CA THR A 230 -6.94 -4.97 -15.40
C THR A 230 -5.41 -5.10 -15.46
N TYR A 231 -4.77 -5.23 -14.29
CA TYR A 231 -3.32 -5.48 -14.24
C TYR A 231 -2.93 -6.73 -15.02
N THR A 232 -3.74 -7.78 -14.97
CA THR A 232 -3.53 -9.03 -15.71
C THR A 232 -3.61 -8.81 -17.22
N GLU A 233 -4.63 -8.07 -17.68
CA GLU A 233 -4.81 -7.75 -19.09
C GLU A 233 -3.64 -6.90 -19.63
N VAL A 234 -3.25 -5.84 -18.93
CA VAL A 234 -2.13 -4.97 -19.32
C VAL A 234 -0.81 -5.73 -19.31
N ALA A 235 -0.56 -6.58 -18.32
CA ALA A 235 0.63 -7.42 -18.30
C ALA A 235 0.69 -8.37 -19.50
N ALA A 236 -0.43 -8.97 -19.93
CA ALA A 236 -0.51 -9.81 -21.10
C ALA A 236 -0.28 -9.02 -22.42
N ILE A 237 -0.84 -7.79 -22.51
CA ILE A 237 -0.62 -6.90 -23.67
C ILE A 237 0.86 -6.51 -23.78
N LEU A 238 1.49 -6.13 -22.66
CA LEU A 238 2.90 -5.73 -22.65
C LEU A 238 3.84 -6.91 -22.95
N ALA A 239 3.48 -8.12 -22.52
CA ALA A 239 4.24 -9.34 -22.83
C ALA A 239 4.16 -9.70 -24.31
N ASN A 240 3.01 -9.48 -24.96
CA ASN A 240 2.80 -9.76 -26.38
C ASN A 240 1.87 -8.72 -27.03
N THR A 241 2.44 -7.67 -27.59
CA THR A 241 1.72 -6.57 -28.26
C THR A 241 0.98 -6.98 -29.55
N ARG A 242 1.03 -8.24 -29.95
CA ARG A 242 0.28 -8.84 -31.06
C ARG A 242 -0.59 -10.02 -30.62
N GLY A 243 -0.66 -10.28 -29.32
CA GLY A 243 -1.46 -11.34 -28.74
C GLY A 243 -2.97 -11.06 -28.79
N PRO A 244 -3.79 -12.02 -28.37
CA PRO A 244 -5.25 -11.87 -28.40
C PRO A 244 -5.76 -10.66 -27.60
N GLN A 245 -5.21 -10.40 -26.42
CA GLN A 245 -5.56 -9.25 -25.58
C GLN A 245 -5.20 -7.93 -26.27
N ALA A 246 -4.02 -7.86 -26.90
CA ALA A 246 -3.59 -6.68 -27.65
C ALA A 246 -4.47 -6.43 -28.89
N GLN A 247 -4.93 -7.49 -29.56
CA GLN A 247 -5.84 -7.36 -30.71
C GLN A 247 -7.22 -6.82 -30.31
N GLN A 248 -7.71 -7.20 -29.12
CA GLN A 248 -8.98 -6.68 -28.58
C GLN A 248 -8.90 -5.20 -28.20
N ARG A 249 -7.71 -4.71 -27.88
CA ARG A 249 -7.43 -3.33 -27.43
C ARG A 249 -6.51 -2.58 -28.37
N GLY A 250 -6.59 -2.87 -29.68
CA GLY A 250 -5.66 -2.37 -30.68
C GLY A 250 -5.38 -0.88 -30.61
N ASP A 251 -6.40 -0.08 -30.34
CA ASP A 251 -6.32 1.38 -30.25
C ASP A 251 -5.53 1.89 -29.04
N LEU A 252 -5.36 1.04 -28.00
CA LEU A 252 -4.73 1.40 -26.74
C LEU A 252 -3.31 0.84 -26.60
N VAL A 253 -2.90 -0.08 -27.47
CA VAL A 253 -1.61 -0.79 -27.34
C VAL A 253 -0.43 0.18 -27.41
N GLU A 254 -0.47 1.15 -28.31
CA GLU A 254 0.63 2.11 -28.50
C GLU A 254 0.87 2.93 -27.21
N GLN A 255 -0.19 3.50 -26.63
CA GLN A 255 -0.07 4.27 -25.39
C GLN A 255 0.36 3.40 -24.19
N LEU A 256 -0.06 2.12 -24.11
CA LEU A 256 0.39 1.21 -23.05
C LEU A 256 1.89 0.90 -23.20
N VAL A 257 2.41 0.82 -24.41
CA VAL A 257 3.85 0.71 -24.67
C VAL A 257 4.58 1.96 -24.20
N HIS A 258 4.07 3.15 -24.50
CA HIS A 258 4.66 4.41 -24.03
C HIS A 258 4.57 4.54 -22.49
N LEU A 259 3.48 4.12 -21.87
CA LEU A 259 3.38 4.01 -20.41
C LEU A 259 4.46 3.09 -19.83
N HIS A 260 4.73 1.96 -20.47
CA HIS A 260 5.79 1.06 -20.03
C HIS A 260 7.20 1.66 -20.26
N GLU A 261 7.40 2.43 -21.31
CA GLU A 261 8.68 3.12 -21.55
C GLU A 261 8.94 4.20 -20.50
N VAL A 262 7.96 5.05 -20.21
CA VAL A 262 8.09 6.10 -19.16
C VAL A 262 8.26 5.49 -17.79
N TYR A 263 7.55 4.40 -17.47
CA TYR A 263 7.77 3.63 -16.23
C TYR A 263 9.23 3.22 -16.09
N ARG A 264 9.85 2.70 -17.12
CA ARG A 264 11.26 2.29 -17.08
C ARG A 264 12.22 3.46 -16.87
N ALA A 265 11.90 4.64 -17.39
CA ALA A 265 12.66 5.85 -17.14
C ALA A 265 12.50 6.31 -15.66
N LEU A 266 11.28 6.31 -15.14
CA LEU A 266 10.98 6.64 -13.74
C LEU A 266 11.65 5.67 -12.77
N LEU A 267 11.65 4.37 -13.08
CA LEU A 267 12.33 3.35 -12.27
C LEU A 267 13.84 3.60 -12.18
N LYS A 268 14.50 3.94 -13.29
CA LYS A 268 15.92 4.33 -13.28
C LYS A 268 16.18 5.56 -12.43
N ARG A 269 15.29 6.56 -12.51
CA ARG A 269 15.36 7.75 -11.65
C ARG A 269 15.23 7.37 -10.17
N ARG A 270 14.27 6.47 -9.83
CA ARG A 270 14.07 5.94 -8.49
C ARG A 270 15.34 5.28 -7.95
N GLU A 271 15.97 4.40 -8.74
CA GLU A 271 17.25 3.76 -8.40
C GLU A 271 18.36 4.79 -8.17
N LYS A 272 18.51 5.75 -9.09
CA LYS A 272 19.52 6.83 -9.01
C LYS A 272 19.29 7.75 -7.81
N ARG A 273 18.04 8.02 -7.42
CA ARG A 273 17.68 8.82 -6.26
C ARG A 273 18.06 8.13 -4.95
N GLY A 274 18.14 6.81 -4.95
CA GLY A 274 18.48 6.02 -3.77
C GLY A 274 17.26 5.54 -2.99
N ALA A 275 16.10 5.47 -3.62
CA ALA A 275 14.92 4.89 -3.00
C ALA A 275 15.17 3.42 -2.65
N VAL A 276 14.70 3.02 -1.48
CA VAL A 276 14.87 1.65 -0.99
C VAL A 276 13.69 0.82 -1.49
N ASP A 277 13.98 -0.22 -2.25
CA ASP A 277 12.97 -1.17 -2.71
C ASP A 277 13.19 -2.52 -2.02
N PHE A 278 12.23 -2.91 -1.19
CA PHE A 278 12.24 -4.22 -0.54
C PHE A 278 11.16 -5.08 -1.20
N GLU A 279 11.56 -6.16 -1.82
CA GLU A 279 10.63 -7.16 -2.30
C GLU A 279 10.05 -7.92 -1.10
N THR A 280 8.86 -7.53 -0.65
CA THR A 280 8.10 -8.29 0.34
C THR A 280 7.03 -9.11 -0.38
N THR A 281 6.92 -10.39 -0.01
CA THR A 281 5.87 -11.25 -0.54
C THR A 281 4.58 -10.95 0.22
N GLU A 282 3.67 -10.22 -0.41
CA GLU A 282 2.29 -10.09 0.07
C GLU A 282 1.50 -11.35 -0.28
N THR A 283 0.57 -11.75 0.59
CA THR A 283 -0.33 -12.87 0.33
C THR A 283 -1.76 -12.39 0.13
N GLN A 284 -2.48 -13.03 -0.76
CA GLN A 284 -3.91 -12.81 -0.98
C GLN A 284 -4.68 -14.02 -0.48
N ILE A 285 -5.70 -13.76 0.33
CA ILE A 285 -6.65 -14.76 0.79
C ILE A 285 -7.73 -14.89 -0.28
N VAL A 286 -7.87 -16.08 -0.85
CA VAL A 286 -8.95 -16.42 -1.78
C VAL A 286 -10.00 -17.19 -1.00
N CYS A 287 -11.23 -16.67 -0.98
CA CYS A 287 -12.36 -17.30 -0.28
C CYS A 287 -13.32 -17.94 -1.27
N ASP A 288 -13.99 -19.00 -0.82
CA ASP A 288 -15.11 -19.63 -1.52
C ASP A 288 -16.40 -18.78 -1.41
N GLU A 289 -17.49 -19.26 -2.02
CA GLU A 289 -18.80 -18.61 -1.96
C GLU A 289 -19.41 -18.51 -0.55
N PHE A 290 -18.97 -19.39 0.38
CA PHE A 290 -19.38 -19.38 1.78
C PHE A 290 -18.48 -18.54 2.68
N GLY A 291 -17.42 -17.93 2.11
CA GLY A 291 -16.47 -17.10 2.83
C GLY A 291 -15.41 -17.84 3.63
N ARG A 292 -15.21 -19.10 3.36
CA ARG A 292 -14.10 -19.87 3.90
C ARG A 292 -12.87 -19.68 3.03
N ILE A 293 -11.70 -19.73 3.63
CA ILE A 293 -10.46 -19.71 2.84
C ILE A 293 -10.40 -20.96 1.99
N GLU A 294 -10.39 -20.80 0.69
CA GLU A 294 -10.07 -21.87 -0.28
C GLU A 294 -8.56 -22.06 -0.35
N ARG A 295 -7.82 -20.96 -0.49
CA ARG A 295 -6.36 -20.97 -0.57
C ARG A 295 -5.77 -19.60 -0.21
N ILE A 296 -4.51 -19.59 0.19
CA ILE A 296 -3.71 -18.39 0.39
C ILE A 296 -2.60 -18.43 -0.67
N VAL A 297 -2.53 -17.40 -1.51
CA VAL A 297 -1.59 -17.34 -2.63
C VAL A 297 -0.70 -16.10 -2.52
N PRO A 298 0.57 -16.19 -2.96
CA PRO A 298 1.41 -15.01 -3.09
C PRO A 298 0.82 -14.05 -4.14
N ARG A 299 0.77 -12.77 -3.82
CA ARG A 299 0.39 -11.73 -4.77
C ARG A 299 1.54 -11.42 -5.70
N VAL A 300 1.37 -11.73 -6.98
CA VAL A 300 2.39 -11.46 -7.98
C VAL A 300 2.29 -10.01 -8.44
N ARG A 301 3.33 -9.21 -8.18
CA ARG A 301 3.47 -7.85 -8.71
C ARG A 301 4.07 -7.89 -10.11
N THR A 302 3.28 -7.53 -11.10
CA THR A 302 3.71 -7.43 -12.51
C THR A 302 4.20 -6.02 -12.86
N ASP A 303 4.80 -5.84 -14.04
CA ASP A 303 5.15 -4.51 -14.54
C ASP A 303 3.93 -3.59 -14.68
N ALA A 304 2.72 -4.15 -14.89
CA ALA A 304 1.49 -3.38 -14.92
C ALA A 304 1.15 -2.72 -13.56
N HIS A 305 1.42 -3.39 -12.44
CA HIS A 305 1.28 -2.79 -11.11
C HIS A 305 2.32 -1.69 -10.89
N ARG A 306 3.57 -1.97 -11.26
CA ARG A 306 4.69 -1.04 -11.06
C ARG A 306 4.58 0.22 -11.91
N LEU A 307 4.05 0.12 -13.13
CA LEU A 307 3.90 1.30 -13.99
C LEU A 307 2.85 2.27 -13.45
N ILE A 308 1.74 1.78 -12.89
CA ILE A 308 0.75 2.62 -12.23
C ILE A 308 1.34 3.21 -10.94
N GLU A 309 2.04 2.41 -10.14
CA GLU A 309 2.72 2.90 -8.94
C GLU A 309 3.68 4.06 -9.26
N GLU A 310 4.56 3.92 -10.25
CA GLU A 310 5.51 4.98 -10.61
C GLU A 310 4.81 6.23 -11.18
N ALA A 311 3.72 6.07 -11.94
CA ALA A 311 2.92 7.20 -12.41
C ALA A 311 2.27 7.96 -11.23
N MET A 312 1.73 7.23 -10.26
CA MET A 312 1.13 7.82 -9.04
C MET A 312 2.20 8.48 -8.15
N LEU A 313 3.37 7.87 -7.99
CA LEU A 313 4.48 8.46 -7.25
C LEU A 313 4.94 9.79 -7.88
N ALA A 314 5.06 9.85 -9.21
CA ALA A 314 5.41 11.07 -9.92
C ALA A 314 4.36 12.18 -9.73
N ALA A 315 3.07 11.85 -9.84
CA ALA A 315 1.98 12.82 -9.61
C ALA A 315 1.94 13.32 -8.16
N ASN A 316 2.17 12.45 -7.18
CA ASN A 316 2.25 12.78 -5.76
C ASN A 316 3.46 13.69 -5.44
N GLU A 317 4.62 13.44 -6.06
CA GLU A 317 5.80 14.31 -5.97
C GLU A 317 5.49 15.71 -6.52
N CYS A 318 4.88 15.80 -7.72
CA CYS A 318 4.46 17.07 -8.32
C CYS A 318 3.45 17.82 -7.43
N ALA A 319 2.51 17.10 -6.79
CA ALA A 319 1.55 17.73 -5.89
C ALA A 319 2.23 18.34 -4.65
N ALA A 320 3.19 17.61 -4.05
CA ALA A 320 3.96 18.13 -2.92
C ALA A 320 4.80 19.35 -3.30
N ASP A 321 5.45 19.31 -4.45
CA ASP A 321 6.26 20.42 -4.98
C ASP A 321 5.38 21.66 -5.27
N PHE A 322 4.22 21.46 -5.94
CA PHE A 322 3.28 22.54 -6.26
C PHE A 322 2.76 23.27 -5.01
N ILE A 323 2.42 22.51 -3.97
CA ILE A 323 1.96 23.05 -2.68
C ILE A 323 3.10 23.78 -1.97
N SER A 324 4.31 23.19 -1.97
CA SER A 324 5.49 23.78 -1.35
C SER A 324 5.90 25.11 -2.01
N GLN A 325 5.90 25.17 -3.35
CA GLN A 325 6.17 26.40 -4.09
C GLN A 325 5.16 27.52 -3.78
N ALA A 326 3.88 27.14 -3.59
CA ALA A 326 2.83 28.09 -3.20
C ALA A 326 2.89 28.48 -1.72
N GLN A 327 3.74 27.84 -0.92
CA GLN A 327 3.85 28.05 0.53
C GLN A 327 2.50 27.91 1.26
N HIS A 328 1.64 27.01 0.77
CA HIS A 328 0.32 26.77 1.34
C HIS A 328 0.40 25.65 2.38
N PRO A 329 -0.21 25.79 3.58
CA PRO A 329 -0.32 24.69 4.53
C PRO A 329 -1.09 23.50 3.93
N ALA A 330 -0.56 22.29 4.08
CA ALA A 330 -1.20 21.05 3.64
C ALA A 330 -0.65 19.86 4.43
N LEU A 331 -1.22 18.68 4.23
CA LEU A 331 -0.67 17.44 4.76
C LEU A 331 0.34 16.84 3.78
N TYR A 332 1.57 16.71 4.25
CA TYR A 332 2.60 15.89 3.60
C TYR A 332 2.54 14.46 4.14
N ARG A 333 2.93 13.51 3.32
CA ARG A 333 3.19 12.13 3.74
C ARG A 333 4.69 12.02 4.02
N VAL A 334 5.05 12.01 5.28
CA VAL A 334 6.43 11.99 5.72
C VAL A 334 6.84 10.63 6.24
N HIS A 335 8.10 10.29 6.04
CA HIS A 335 8.68 9.03 6.50
C HIS A 335 10.11 9.29 6.96
N GLU A 336 10.34 9.10 8.25
CA GLU A 336 11.66 9.28 8.84
C GLU A 336 12.51 8.02 8.73
N GLY A 337 13.83 8.20 8.69
CA GLY A 337 14.79 7.13 8.83
C GLY A 337 14.79 6.54 10.25
N PRO A 338 15.77 5.70 10.58
CA PRO A 338 15.87 5.07 11.89
C PRO A 338 16.13 6.10 13.01
N THR A 339 15.53 5.85 14.19
CA THR A 339 15.96 6.58 15.41
C THR A 339 17.41 6.24 15.75
N PRO A 340 18.11 7.07 16.55
CA PRO A 340 19.48 6.76 16.97
C PRO A 340 19.63 5.37 17.57
N GLU A 341 18.69 4.92 18.40
CA GLU A 341 18.69 3.60 19.04
C GLU A 341 18.54 2.48 18.00
N LYS A 342 17.58 2.63 17.07
CA LYS A 342 17.36 1.65 16.00
C LYS A 342 18.53 1.60 15.02
N ARG A 343 19.18 2.74 14.76
CA ARG A 343 20.39 2.81 13.94
C ARG A 343 21.55 2.00 14.57
N VAL A 344 21.77 2.18 15.89
CA VAL A 344 22.80 1.44 16.62
C VAL A 344 22.50 -0.06 16.57
N ALA A 345 21.27 -0.47 16.88
CA ALA A 345 20.85 -1.86 16.83
C ALA A 345 21.04 -2.49 15.44
N LEU A 346 20.66 -1.76 14.37
CA LEU A 346 20.89 -2.20 12.99
C LEU A 346 22.39 -2.33 12.68
N GLN A 347 23.21 -1.36 13.09
CA GLN A 347 24.66 -1.40 12.89
C GLN A 347 25.32 -2.60 13.58
N ASP A 348 24.91 -2.91 14.81
CA ASP A 348 25.41 -4.05 15.56
C ASP A 348 24.98 -5.37 14.93
N TYR A 349 23.74 -5.44 14.43
CA TYR A 349 23.26 -6.58 13.67
C TYR A 349 24.07 -6.82 12.38
N LEU A 350 24.29 -5.79 11.56
CA LEU A 350 25.09 -5.90 10.34
C LEU A 350 26.54 -6.32 10.63
N ARG A 351 27.13 -5.81 11.72
CA ARG A 351 28.45 -6.20 12.19
C ARG A 351 28.50 -7.67 12.64
N ALA A 352 27.47 -8.13 13.35
CA ALA A 352 27.37 -9.53 13.80
C ALA A 352 27.25 -10.52 12.62
N LEU A 353 26.71 -10.09 11.48
CA LEU A 353 26.67 -10.85 10.22
C LEU A 353 27.97 -10.77 9.41
N GLY A 354 29.01 -10.09 9.93
CA GLY A 354 30.29 -9.91 9.24
C GLY A 354 30.24 -8.92 8.07
N LEU A 355 29.18 -8.11 7.99
CA LEU A 355 29.07 -7.06 7.00
C LEU A 355 29.83 -5.82 7.49
N GLY A 356 30.89 -5.47 6.78
CA GLY A 356 31.73 -4.29 7.07
C GLY A 356 31.08 -2.95 6.71
N LEU A 357 29.78 -2.94 6.49
CA LEU A 357 28.99 -1.77 6.11
C LEU A 357 28.74 -0.88 7.34
N GLN A 358 28.96 0.41 7.20
CA GLN A 358 28.74 1.38 8.28
C GLN A 358 27.66 2.36 7.89
N LEU A 359 26.77 2.65 8.84
CA LEU A 359 25.74 3.69 8.73
C LEU A 359 26.28 4.99 9.33
N GLY A 360 26.00 6.10 8.67
CA GLY A 360 26.26 7.43 9.20
C GLY A 360 25.48 7.72 10.49
N GLU A 361 25.75 8.85 11.13
CA GLU A 361 24.98 9.30 12.31
C GLU A 361 23.53 9.60 11.95
N GLU A 362 23.32 10.21 10.78
CA GLU A 362 22.02 10.42 10.13
C GLU A 362 22.03 9.67 8.79
N PRO A 363 21.66 8.37 8.77
CA PRO A 363 21.78 7.57 7.55
C PRO A 363 20.89 8.13 6.43
N ALA A 364 21.47 8.23 5.25
CA ALA A 364 20.71 8.57 4.04
C ALA A 364 20.03 7.34 3.41
N PRO A 365 18.94 7.49 2.65
CA PRO A 365 18.29 6.39 1.94
C PRO A 365 19.24 5.56 1.08
N ARG A 366 20.22 6.20 0.44
CA ARG A 366 21.25 5.54 -0.38
C ARG A 366 22.12 4.53 0.39
N GLU A 367 22.32 4.75 1.68
CA GLU A 367 23.07 3.79 2.51
C GLU A 367 22.27 2.50 2.68
N PHE A 368 20.95 2.61 2.88
CA PHE A 368 20.03 1.47 2.93
C PHE A 368 19.96 0.74 1.59
N GLN A 369 19.88 1.48 0.48
CA GLN A 369 19.93 0.91 -0.86
C GLN A 369 21.24 0.15 -1.10
N ALA A 370 22.39 0.72 -0.69
CA ALA A 370 23.68 0.07 -0.82
C ALA A 370 23.78 -1.22 0.01
N ILE A 371 23.21 -1.24 1.22
CA ILE A 371 23.14 -2.45 2.05
C ILE A 371 22.27 -3.51 1.36
N ALA A 372 21.10 -3.15 0.88
CA ALA A 372 20.19 -4.05 0.19
C ALA A 372 20.86 -4.65 -1.07
N ALA A 373 21.55 -3.84 -1.87
CA ALA A 373 22.27 -4.28 -3.06
C ALA A 373 23.45 -5.20 -2.72
N ALA A 374 24.25 -4.85 -1.69
CA ALA A 374 25.41 -5.65 -1.26
C ALA A 374 25.02 -7.01 -0.66
N THR A 375 23.77 -7.17 -0.25
CA THR A 375 23.28 -8.38 0.41
C THR A 375 22.37 -9.24 -0.46
N GLN A 376 22.08 -8.83 -1.69
CA GLN A 376 21.08 -9.45 -2.58
C GLN A 376 21.35 -10.94 -2.89
N GLU A 377 22.62 -11.35 -2.97
CA GLU A 377 22.99 -12.75 -3.27
C GLU A 377 23.15 -13.62 -2.00
N ARG A 378 22.92 -13.06 -0.83
CA ARG A 378 23.10 -13.78 0.44
C ARG A 378 21.89 -14.67 0.74
N PRO A 379 22.10 -15.83 1.37
CA PRO A 379 21.01 -16.72 1.78
C PRO A 379 20.10 -16.10 2.87
N ASP A 380 20.61 -15.10 3.60
CA ASP A 380 19.91 -14.37 4.67
C ASP A 380 19.39 -12.99 4.23
N VAL A 381 19.27 -12.74 2.91
CA VAL A 381 18.82 -11.46 2.34
C VAL A 381 17.45 -11.02 2.86
N ALA A 382 16.48 -11.93 2.94
CA ALA A 382 15.13 -11.61 3.44
C ALA A 382 15.16 -11.11 4.89
N GLN A 383 16.02 -11.69 5.72
CA GLN A 383 16.24 -11.31 7.10
C GLN A 383 16.84 -9.90 7.21
N ILE A 384 17.87 -9.62 6.40
CA ILE A 384 18.52 -8.31 6.37
C ILE A 384 17.53 -7.25 5.93
N HIS A 385 16.75 -7.51 4.87
CA HIS A 385 15.70 -6.60 4.39
C HIS A 385 14.65 -6.34 5.46
N GLN A 386 14.23 -7.38 6.21
CA GLN A 386 13.28 -7.22 7.31
C GLN A 386 13.85 -6.35 8.44
N MET A 387 15.13 -6.51 8.78
CA MET A 387 15.79 -5.67 9.79
C MET A 387 15.93 -4.22 9.32
N LEU A 388 16.24 -3.99 8.05
CA LEU A 388 16.24 -2.66 7.45
C LEU A 388 14.84 -2.01 7.56
N LEU A 389 13.77 -2.73 7.18
CA LEU A 389 12.39 -2.26 7.30
C LEU A 389 12.00 -1.93 8.74
N ARG A 390 12.29 -2.82 9.70
CA ARG A 390 11.97 -2.62 11.13
C ARG A 390 12.73 -1.46 11.76
N SER A 391 13.89 -1.13 11.24
CA SER A 391 14.69 -0.01 11.75
C SER A 391 14.08 1.35 11.40
N MET A 392 13.37 1.47 10.28
CA MET A 392 12.70 2.70 9.86
C MET A 392 11.49 3.02 10.73
N GLN A 393 11.06 4.26 10.71
CA GLN A 393 9.84 4.72 11.36
C GLN A 393 8.62 4.48 10.46
N GLN A 394 7.43 4.59 11.02
CA GLN A 394 6.20 4.51 10.23
C GLN A 394 5.93 5.85 9.55
N ALA A 395 5.47 5.82 8.31
CA ALA A 395 5.05 7.03 7.61
C ALA A 395 3.77 7.61 8.23
N ILE A 396 3.70 8.94 8.33
CA ILE A 396 2.58 9.68 8.91
C ILE A 396 2.17 10.87 8.04
N TYR A 397 0.99 11.43 8.32
CA TYR A 397 0.57 12.70 7.77
C TYR A 397 0.88 13.84 8.73
N THR A 398 1.51 14.91 8.24
CA THR A 398 1.84 16.10 9.01
C THR A 398 1.97 17.32 8.10
N PRO A 399 1.68 18.54 8.58
CA PRO A 399 1.93 19.75 7.80
C PRO A 399 3.42 20.14 7.72
N VAL A 400 4.27 19.53 8.55
CA VAL A 400 5.72 19.79 8.54
C VAL A 400 6.38 18.82 7.58
N ASN A 401 6.91 19.35 6.47
CA ASN A 401 7.64 18.53 5.50
C ASN A 401 9.05 18.21 6.01
N ILE A 402 9.33 16.95 6.23
CA ILE A 402 10.67 16.40 6.58
C ILE A 402 11.16 15.39 5.53
N GLY A 403 10.47 15.31 4.40
CA GLY A 403 10.77 14.36 3.33
C GLY A 403 10.22 12.96 3.57
N HIS A 404 10.50 12.08 2.63
CA HIS A 404 10.09 10.67 2.68
C HIS A 404 11.29 9.75 2.48
N PHE A 405 11.85 9.24 3.58
CA PHE A 405 13.08 8.46 3.60
C PHE A 405 13.04 7.25 2.64
N GLY A 406 12.04 6.37 2.77
CA GLY A 406 11.97 5.15 1.96
C GLY A 406 11.88 5.41 0.44
N LEU A 407 11.21 6.50 0.03
CA LEU A 407 11.10 6.91 -1.37
C LEU A 407 12.23 7.84 -1.81
N ALA A 408 13.04 8.33 -0.87
CA ALA A 408 14.10 9.30 -1.08
C ALA A 408 13.60 10.59 -1.77
N TYR A 409 12.38 11.04 -1.43
CA TYR A 409 11.82 12.31 -1.89
C TYR A 409 12.05 13.42 -0.85
N PRO A 410 12.41 14.65 -1.28
CA PRO A 410 12.53 15.81 -0.38
C PRO A 410 11.17 16.32 0.09
N ALA A 411 10.10 16.07 -0.65
CA ALA A 411 8.71 16.33 -0.31
C ALA A 411 7.81 15.30 -0.98
N TYR A 412 6.79 14.85 -0.27
CA TYR A 412 5.84 13.89 -0.80
C TYR A 412 4.47 14.13 -0.20
N ALA A 413 3.42 14.11 -1.01
CA ALA A 413 2.04 14.27 -0.56
C ALA A 413 1.15 13.27 -1.29
N HIS A 414 0.15 12.75 -0.62
CA HIS A 414 -0.85 11.89 -1.25
C HIS A 414 -1.88 12.74 -1.98
N PHE A 415 -2.03 12.51 -3.28
CA PHE A 415 -2.92 13.23 -4.18
C PHE A 415 -3.84 12.28 -4.97
N THR A 416 -3.38 11.05 -5.19
CA THR A 416 -3.89 10.17 -6.24
C THR A 416 -5.07 9.29 -5.83
N SER A 417 -5.57 9.35 -4.58
CA SER A 417 -6.66 8.48 -4.13
C SER A 417 -7.69 9.18 -3.23
N PRO A 418 -8.37 10.25 -3.68
CA PRO A 418 -9.31 11.02 -2.86
C PRO A 418 -10.64 10.30 -2.59
N ILE A 419 -10.99 9.23 -3.32
CA ILE A 419 -12.19 8.42 -3.03
C ILE A 419 -12.02 7.68 -1.71
N ARG A 420 -10.80 7.22 -1.42
CA ARG A 420 -10.50 6.32 -0.30
C ARG A 420 -9.56 6.87 0.76
N ARG A 421 -9.00 8.07 0.58
CA ARG A 421 -8.13 8.73 1.59
C ARG A 421 -8.48 10.21 1.73
N TYR A 422 -8.79 10.61 2.96
CA TYR A 422 -9.16 11.99 3.26
C TYR A 422 -7.99 13.00 3.09
N PRO A 423 -6.72 12.67 3.41
CA PRO A 423 -5.59 13.56 3.11
C PRO A 423 -5.49 13.94 1.63
N ASP A 424 -5.76 13.02 0.71
CA ASP A 424 -5.79 13.30 -0.74
C ASP A 424 -6.89 14.29 -1.09
N LEU A 425 -8.08 14.14 -0.50
CA LEU A 425 -9.18 15.09 -0.66
C LEU A 425 -8.79 16.49 -0.18
N LEU A 426 -8.07 16.61 0.93
CA LEU A 426 -7.54 17.88 1.41
C LEU A 426 -6.51 18.48 0.44
N VAL A 427 -5.60 17.66 -0.09
CA VAL A 427 -4.61 18.08 -1.11
C VAL A 427 -5.31 18.60 -2.37
N HIS A 428 -6.37 17.94 -2.84
CA HIS A 428 -7.19 18.42 -3.95
C HIS A 428 -7.78 19.81 -3.68
N ARG A 429 -8.33 20.04 -2.49
CA ARG A 429 -8.90 21.32 -2.08
C ARG A 429 -7.83 22.43 -2.07
N VAL A 430 -6.64 22.12 -1.57
CA VAL A 430 -5.50 23.04 -1.55
C VAL A 430 -5.05 23.38 -2.97
N ILE A 431 -4.82 22.38 -3.83
CA ILE A 431 -4.42 22.60 -5.23
C ILE A 431 -5.46 23.46 -5.96
N LYS A 432 -6.75 23.17 -5.81
CA LYS A 432 -7.83 23.97 -6.43
C LYS A 432 -7.87 25.40 -5.92
N ALA A 433 -7.60 25.62 -4.65
CA ALA A 433 -7.50 26.97 -4.07
C ALA A 433 -6.32 27.75 -4.67
N ILE A 434 -5.14 27.13 -4.76
CA ILE A 434 -3.95 27.72 -5.38
C ILE A 434 -4.22 28.07 -6.85
N LEU A 435 -4.82 27.18 -7.62
CA LEU A 435 -5.20 27.41 -9.02
C LEU A 435 -6.18 28.60 -9.19
N ALA A 436 -7.03 28.82 -8.18
CA ALA A 436 -7.98 29.94 -8.16
C ALA A 436 -7.36 31.24 -7.58
N GLY A 437 -6.06 31.26 -7.25
CA GLY A 437 -5.38 32.39 -6.60
C GLY A 437 -5.89 32.66 -5.18
N LYS A 438 -6.41 31.63 -4.49
CA LYS A 438 -7.01 31.71 -3.15
C LYS A 438 -6.23 30.85 -2.15
N SER A 439 -6.49 31.05 -0.87
CA SER A 439 -6.04 30.18 0.20
C SER A 439 -7.19 29.32 0.71
N TYR A 440 -6.92 28.04 0.97
CA TYR A 440 -7.84 27.11 1.61
C TYR A 440 -7.65 27.12 3.13
N SER A 441 -8.70 27.35 3.89
CA SER A 441 -8.69 27.27 5.35
C SER A 441 -9.37 25.98 5.80
N LEU A 442 -8.62 25.12 6.46
CA LEU A 442 -9.16 23.89 7.05
C LEU A 442 -9.92 24.24 8.33
N VAL A 443 -11.13 23.70 8.47
CA VAL A 443 -11.96 23.76 9.67
C VAL A 443 -12.25 22.33 10.09
N LEU A 444 -11.96 22.01 11.34
CA LEU A 444 -12.23 20.68 11.92
C LEU A 444 -13.50 20.70 12.76
N PRO A 445 -14.14 19.52 12.98
CA PRO A 445 -15.20 19.38 13.96
C PRO A 445 -14.73 19.83 15.38
N GLU A 446 -15.64 20.37 16.19
CA GLU A 446 -15.29 20.89 17.52
C GLU A 446 -14.59 19.87 18.43
N ALA A 447 -14.93 18.58 18.29
CA ALA A 447 -14.33 17.50 19.07
C ALA A 447 -12.81 17.37 18.80
N ASP A 448 -12.37 17.63 17.58
CA ASP A 448 -10.98 17.46 17.14
C ASP A 448 -10.22 18.80 17.03
N ALA A 449 -10.94 19.92 17.23
CA ALA A 449 -10.31 21.22 17.24
C ALA A 449 -9.31 21.34 18.41
N PRO A 450 -8.10 21.92 18.20
CA PRO A 450 -7.14 22.14 19.26
C PRO A 450 -7.74 22.89 20.46
N GLN A 451 -7.36 22.52 21.68
CA GLN A 451 -7.91 23.12 22.91
C GLN A 451 -7.77 24.66 22.94
N SER A 452 -6.74 25.19 22.29
CA SER A 452 -6.54 26.65 22.12
C SER A 452 -7.64 27.33 21.30
N LEU A 453 -8.40 26.53 20.52
CA LEU A 453 -9.50 27.00 19.65
C LEU A 453 -10.88 26.59 20.21
N ARG A 454 -10.94 25.75 21.26
CA ARG A 454 -12.17 25.35 21.92
C ARG A 454 -12.60 26.44 22.92
N GLY A 455 -13.75 27.03 22.69
CA GLY A 455 -14.37 27.94 23.64
C GLY A 455 -13.95 29.39 23.53
N GLY A 456 -14.72 30.14 22.79
CA GLY A 456 -14.66 31.58 22.75
C GLY A 456 -15.58 32.15 21.69
N ALA A 457 -16.76 32.55 22.13
CA ALA A 457 -17.64 33.38 21.34
C ALA A 457 -16.85 34.54 20.71
N THR A 458 -17.01 34.74 19.42
CA THR A 458 -16.77 36.01 18.70
C THR A 458 -15.39 36.68 18.90
N ARG A 459 -14.29 35.96 18.61
CA ARG A 459 -13.06 36.66 18.24
C ARG A 459 -13.07 36.95 16.74
N LYS A 460 -13.02 38.27 16.39
CA LYS A 460 -12.79 38.70 15.01
C LYS A 460 -11.56 37.98 14.47
N ARG A 461 -11.73 37.24 13.35
CA ARG A 461 -10.63 36.58 12.63
C ARG A 461 -9.50 37.57 12.43
N PRO A 462 -8.26 37.28 12.85
CA PRO A 462 -7.14 38.13 12.47
C PRO A 462 -7.00 38.11 10.96
N ALA A 463 -6.82 39.29 10.37
CA ALA A 463 -6.55 39.42 8.94
C ALA A 463 -5.26 38.64 8.61
N LEU A 464 -5.33 37.79 7.61
CA LEU A 464 -4.22 36.98 7.10
C LEU A 464 -3.04 37.89 6.76
N SER A 465 -1.93 37.73 7.46
CA SER A 465 -0.67 38.33 7.06
C SER A 465 -0.15 37.66 5.79
N ARG A 466 0.46 38.40 4.90
CA ARG A 466 1.00 37.94 3.60
C ARG A 466 2.21 36.97 3.70
N GLN A 467 2.55 36.50 4.88
CA GLN A 467 3.67 35.57 5.10
C GLN A 467 3.25 34.49 6.10
N GLY A 468 3.23 33.24 5.67
CA GLY A 468 3.12 32.03 6.47
C GLY A 468 1.83 31.92 7.29
N GLY A 469 1.13 30.80 7.20
CA GLY A 469 -0.07 30.54 8.00
C GLY A 469 0.13 30.86 9.48
N SER A 470 -0.89 31.41 10.15
CA SER A 470 -0.82 31.67 11.60
C SER A 470 -0.55 30.35 12.35
N LEU A 471 0.08 30.43 13.53
CA LEU A 471 0.29 29.27 14.42
C LEU A 471 -1.01 28.47 14.67
N GLU A 472 -2.15 29.17 14.72
CA GLU A 472 -3.48 28.57 14.83
C GLU A 472 -3.85 27.72 13.59
N SER A 473 -3.48 28.17 12.39
CA SER A 473 -3.68 27.42 11.15
C SER A 473 -2.85 26.13 11.13
N LEU A 474 -1.59 26.18 11.57
CA LEU A 474 -0.71 25.01 11.62
C LEU A 474 -1.24 23.96 12.61
N ALA A 475 -1.70 24.37 13.79
CA ALA A 475 -2.25 23.46 14.79
C ALA A 475 -3.49 22.68 14.29
N VAL A 476 -4.32 23.31 13.45
CA VAL A 476 -5.47 22.62 12.82
C VAL A 476 -5.00 21.54 11.85
N TRP A 477 -3.98 21.82 11.04
CA TRP A 477 -3.41 20.85 10.13
C TRP A 477 -2.67 19.71 10.85
N GLU A 478 -1.99 20.00 11.97
CA GLU A 478 -1.38 19.00 12.85
C GLU A 478 -2.42 18.04 13.43
N ALA A 479 -3.55 18.58 13.92
CA ALA A 479 -4.65 17.78 14.43
C ALA A 479 -5.25 16.89 13.33
N ALA A 480 -5.46 17.41 12.13
CA ALA A 480 -5.92 16.61 10.98
C ALA A 480 -4.93 15.51 10.60
N GLY A 481 -3.63 15.81 10.62
CA GLY A 481 -2.57 14.84 10.36
C GLY A 481 -2.53 13.71 11.38
N ALA A 482 -2.65 14.04 12.67
CA ALA A 482 -2.71 13.06 13.76
C ALA A 482 -3.95 12.17 13.64
N HIS A 483 -5.14 12.78 13.38
CA HIS A 483 -6.39 12.06 13.19
C HIS A 483 -6.31 11.09 12.01
N THR A 484 -5.92 11.55 10.83
CA THR A 484 -5.87 10.72 9.62
C THR A 484 -4.83 9.60 9.72
N SER A 485 -3.67 9.86 10.34
CA SER A 485 -2.67 8.82 10.63
C SER A 485 -3.18 7.80 11.66
N GLY A 486 -3.95 8.25 12.66
CA GLY A 486 -4.61 7.38 13.63
C GLY A 486 -5.65 6.47 12.98
N CYS A 487 -6.48 7.01 12.08
CA CYS A 487 -7.47 6.23 11.33
C CYS A 487 -6.85 5.21 10.38
N GLU A 488 -5.73 5.55 9.73
CA GLU A 488 -4.98 4.62 8.89
C GLU A 488 -4.47 3.43 9.72
N ARG A 489 -3.82 3.68 10.87
CA ARG A 489 -3.36 2.60 11.78
C ARG A 489 -4.52 1.72 12.25
N ARG A 490 -5.64 2.33 12.64
CA ARG A 490 -6.85 1.61 13.03
C ARG A 490 -7.36 0.70 11.91
N ALA A 491 -7.38 1.19 10.67
CA ALA A 491 -7.79 0.41 9.50
C ALA A 491 -6.87 -0.79 9.26
N ASP A 492 -5.54 -0.58 9.33
CA ASP A 492 -4.53 -1.62 9.18
C ASP A 492 -4.62 -2.69 10.29
N GLU A 493 -4.85 -2.26 11.54
CA GLU A 493 -5.00 -3.17 12.68
C GLU A 493 -6.28 -4.02 12.55
N ALA A 494 -7.39 -3.42 12.15
CA ALA A 494 -8.64 -4.13 11.91
C ALA A 494 -8.51 -5.15 10.77
N SER A 495 -7.87 -4.76 9.65
CA SER A 495 -7.65 -5.65 8.51
C SER A 495 -6.77 -6.84 8.90
N ARG A 496 -5.67 -6.60 9.61
CA ARG A 496 -4.77 -7.67 10.12
C ARG A 496 -5.45 -8.60 11.11
N ASP A 497 -6.33 -8.09 11.99
CA ASP A 497 -7.09 -8.93 12.94
C ASP A 497 -8.03 -9.89 12.20
N VAL A 498 -8.73 -9.40 11.18
CA VAL A 498 -9.60 -10.24 10.31
C VAL A 498 -8.79 -11.29 9.55
N GLU A 499 -7.67 -10.92 8.96
CA GLU A 499 -6.80 -11.87 8.27
C GLU A 499 -6.27 -12.95 9.21
N ALA A 500 -5.84 -12.55 10.40
CA ALA A 500 -5.37 -13.49 11.43
C ALA A 500 -6.48 -14.44 11.88
N TRP A 501 -7.72 -13.93 12.05
CA TRP A 501 -8.88 -14.74 12.38
C TRP A 501 -9.19 -15.76 11.29
N LEU A 502 -9.24 -15.33 10.03
CA LEU A 502 -9.47 -16.21 8.88
C LEU A 502 -8.38 -17.30 8.77
N LYS A 503 -7.10 -16.91 8.94
CA LYS A 503 -5.99 -17.86 8.95
C LYS A 503 -6.10 -18.88 10.10
N CYS A 504 -6.48 -18.44 11.30
CA CYS A 504 -6.75 -19.35 12.42
C CYS A 504 -7.91 -20.31 12.10
N ARG A 505 -9.02 -19.80 11.56
CA ARG A 505 -10.17 -20.64 11.15
C ARG A 505 -9.75 -21.69 10.13
N TYR A 506 -8.99 -21.30 9.12
CA TYR A 506 -8.45 -22.21 8.11
C TYR A 506 -7.54 -23.29 8.72
N MET A 507 -6.64 -22.90 9.62
CA MET A 507 -5.69 -23.81 10.25
C MET A 507 -6.31 -24.79 11.25
N ARG A 508 -7.56 -24.56 11.70
CA ARG A 508 -8.28 -25.55 12.53
C ARG A 508 -8.48 -26.89 11.83
N ASP A 509 -8.68 -26.86 10.51
CA ASP A 509 -8.88 -28.06 9.70
C ASP A 509 -7.56 -28.82 9.44
N HIS A 510 -6.41 -28.18 9.72
CA HIS A 510 -5.06 -28.70 9.55
C HIS A 510 -4.38 -29.10 10.87
N LEU A 511 -5.14 -29.22 11.96
CA LEU A 511 -4.60 -29.64 13.26
C LEU A 511 -3.97 -31.03 13.17
N GLY A 512 -2.73 -31.18 13.67
CA GLY A 512 -1.97 -32.40 13.66
C GLY A 512 -1.18 -32.69 12.38
N GLU A 513 -1.36 -31.88 11.33
CA GLU A 513 -0.61 -31.99 10.08
C GLU A 513 0.79 -31.38 10.19
N GLU A 514 1.72 -31.91 9.40
CA GLU A 514 3.13 -31.50 9.39
C GLU A 514 3.46 -30.72 8.12
N TYR A 515 4.23 -29.64 8.30
CA TYR A 515 4.62 -28.75 7.21
C TYR A 515 6.09 -28.33 7.30
N ALA A 516 6.70 -28.17 6.14
CA ALA A 516 7.95 -27.45 6.04
C ALA A 516 7.70 -25.95 6.23
N GLY A 517 8.59 -25.29 6.95
CA GLY A 517 8.49 -23.86 7.20
C GLY A 517 9.84 -23.19 7.35
N THR A 518 9.79 -21.88 7.30
CA THR A 518 10.95 -21.00 7.46
C THR A 518 10.74 -20.09 8.68
N VAL A 519 11.77 -19.95 9.50
CA VAL A 519 11.74 -19.04 10.65
C VAL A 519 11.75 -17.60 10.14
N ASN A 520 10.68 -16.85 10.38
CA ASN A 520 10.52 -15.45 9.96
C ASN A 520 10.97 -14.45 11.02
N ALA A 521 10.85 -14.83 12.31
CA ALA A 521 11.29 -14.00 13.42
C ALA A 521 11.68 -14.87 14.63
N VAL A 522 12.55 -14.34 15.47
CA VAL A 522 12.99 -14.99 16.70
C VAL A 522 12.73 -14.07 17.87
N ALA A 523 12.19 -14.60 18.94
CA ALA A 523 11.98 -13.91 20.19
C ALA A 523 12.55 -14.74 21.35
N ALA A 524 12.74 -14.12 22.51
CA ALA A 524 13.22 -14.82 23.72
C ALA A 524 12.32 -15.99 24.15
N PHE A 525 11.04 -15.98 23.77
CA PHE A 525 10.05 -16.99 24.11
C PHE A 525 9.76 -18.01 22.98
N GLY A 526 10.39 -17.89 21.81
CA GLY A 526 10.20 -18.86 20.71
C GLY A 526 10.50 -18.35 19.32
N LEU A 527 10.10 -19.15 18.32
CA LEU A 527 10.29 -18.90 16.90
C LEU A 527 8.96 -18.64 16.21
N PHE A 528 8.89 -17.62 15.40
CA PHE A 528 7.79 -17.43 14.46
C PHE A 528 8.14 -18.11 13.14
N VAL A 529 7.33 -19.10 12.76
CA VAL A 529 7.57 -19.94 11.59
C VAL A 529 6.47 -19.72 10.57
N GLY A 530 6.86 -19.33 9.35
CA GLY A 530 5.96 -19.27 8.22
C GLY A 530 5.93 -20.60 7.48
N LEU A 531 4.75 -21.17 7.26
CA LEU A 531 4.57 -22.40 6.49
C LEU A 531 4.74 -22.09 4.99
N ASP A 532 5.61 -22.83 4.31
CA ASP A 532 5.91 -22.58 2.90
C ASP A 532 4.73 -22.86 1.97
N ALA A 533 3.96 -23.92 2.26
CA ALA A 533 2.84 -24.36 1.42
C ALA A 533 1.57 -23.52 1.64
N LEU A 534 1.33 -23.06 2.87
CA LEU A 534 0.07 -22.41 3.26
C LEU A 534 0.21 -20.91 3.48
N HIS A 535 1.44 -20.38 3.51
CA HIS A 535 1.73 -18.96 3.77
C HIS A 535 1.09 -18.42 5.07
N VAL A 536 1.02 -19.29 6.07
CA VAL A 536 0.50 -18.97 7.40
C VAL A 536 1.65 -18.99 8.40
N GLU A 537 1.67 -18.01 9.30
CA GLU A 537 2.69 -17.92 10.37
C GLU A 537 2.12 -18.43 11.70
N GLY A 538 2.94 -19.14 12.47
CA GLY A 538 2.62 -19.59 13.82
C GLY A 538 3.84 -19.58 14.73
N LEU A 539 3.61 -19.80 16.02
CA LEU A 539 4.64 -19.77 17.06
C LEU A 539 5.08 -21.20 17.44
N VAL A 540 6.38 -21.47 17.35
CA VAL A 540 7.01 -22.57 18.08
C VAL A 540 7.52 -22.01 19.41
N HIS A 541 6.85 -22.31 20.51
CA HIS A 541 7.26 -21.85 21.83
C HIS A 541 8.61 -22.45 22.23
N ILE A 542 9.42 -21.71 23.00
CA ILE A 542 10.77 -22.14 23.41
C ILE A 542 10.78 -23.52 24.07
N THR A 543 9.71 -23.91 24.77
CA THR A 543 9.56 -25.24 25.40
C THR A 543 9.47 -26.37 24.38
N GLU A 544 9.08 -26.09 23.14
CA GLU A 544 8.96 -27.07 22.06
C GLU A 544 10.28 -27.27 21.30
N LEU A 545 11.33 -26.49 21.61
CA LEU A 545 12.63 -26.60 20.96
C LEU A 545 13.51 -27.74 21.54
N GLY A 546 13.07 -28.41 22.59
CA GLY A 546 13.77 -29.52 23.24
C GLY A 546 14.12 -29.26 24.71
N GLY A 547 14.57 -30.30 25.41
CA GLY A 547 14.81 -30.30 26.85
C GLY A 547 16.12 -29.66 27.30
N GLU A 548 16.53 -28.54 26.70
CA GLU A 548 17.71 -27.77 27.10
C GLU A 548 17.37 -26.29 27.29
N TYR A 549 18.29 -25.56 27.92
CA TYR A 549 18.16 -24.12 28.06
C TYR A 549 18.54 -23.44 26.74
N TRP A 550 17.68 -22.52 26.27
CA TRP A 550 17.88 -21.75 25.06
C TRP A 550 18.19 -20.30 25.41
N ARG A 551 19.32 -19.80 24.91
CA ARG A 551 19.71 -18.42 25.08
C ARG A 551 19.37 -17.60 23.85
N PHE A 552 18.64 -16.52 24.06
CA PHE A 552 18.35 -15.55 23.02
C PHE A 552 19.51 -14.58 22.83
N ASP A 553 19.98 -14.47 21.60
CA ASP A 553 20.95 -13.45 21.18
C ASP A 553 20.19 -12.35 20.44
N ASP A 554 19.98 -11.23 21.13
CA ASP A 554 19.21 -10.09 20.60
C ASP A 554 19.94 -9.42 19.42
N VAL A 555 21.28 -9.42 19.42
CA VAL A 555 22.06 -8.82 18.31
C VAL A 555 21.96 -9.67 17.05
N ARG A 556 22.05 -10.98 17.17
CA ARG A 556 21.99 -11.91 16.03
C ARG A 556 20.59 -12.35 15.68
N GLN A 557 19.59 -12.02 16.52
CA GLN A 557 18.20 -12.49 16.37
C GLN A 557 18.13 -14.02 16.23
N GLU A 558 18.84 -14.75 17.14
CA GLU A 558 18.88 -16.22 17.14
C GLU A 558 18.65 -16.80 18.55
N LEU A 559 18.07 -17.99 18.60
CA LEU A 559 18.05 -18.83 19.81
C LEU A 559 19.17 -19.88 19.70
N ARG A 560 19.98 -19.98 20.75
CA ARG A 560 21.09 -20.94 20.82
C ARG A 560 20.91 -21.86 22.01
N GLY A 561 20.95 -23.19 21.75
CA GLY A 561 20.96 -24.20 22.79
C GLY A 561 22.29 -24.27 23.52
N ASP A 562 22.25 -24.26 24.85
CA ASP A 562 23.43 -24.25 25.70
C ASP A 562 24.24 -25.59 25.65
N ARG A 563 23.55 -26.72 25.50
CA ARG A 563 24.17 -28.04 25.44
C ARG A 563 24.46 -28.51 24.02
N SER A 564 23.46 -28.41 23.13
CA SER A 564 23.61 -28.90 21.76
C SER A 564 24.40 -27.95 20.87
N GLY A 565 24.47 -26.67 21.22
CA GLY A 565 25.02 -25.62 20.37
C GLY A 565 24.20 -25.37 19.11
N MET A 566 23.00 -25.98 19.00
CA MET A 566 22.07 -25.73 17.90
C MET A 566 21.64 -24.28 17.90
N ARG A 567 21.39 -23.75 16.69
CA ARG A 567 20.97 -22.38 16.49
C ARG A 567 19.76 -22.32 15.59
N TYR A 568 18.77 -21.54 16.01
CA TYR A 568 17.63 -21.17 15.19
C TYR A 568 17.62 -19.65 15.03
N GLY A 569 17.97 -19.20 13.85
CA GLY A 569 17.88 -17.81 13.43
C GLY A 569 16.82 -17.64 12.36
N VAL A 570 16.53 -16.40 12.01
CA VAL A 570 15.65 -16.10 10.88
C VAL A 570 16.21 -16.74 9.60
N GLY A 571 15.33 -17.28 8.74
CA GLY A 571 15.73 -18.04 7.56
C GLY A 571 16.05 -19.52 7.82
N SER A 572 16.11 -19.99 9.08
CA SER A 572 16.29 -21.41 9.39
C SER A 572 15.11 -22.22 8.88
N ARG A 573 15.42 -23.32 8.19
CA ARG A 573 14.40 -24.29 7.71
C ARG A 573 14.06 -25.25 8.82
N VAL A 574 12.79 -25.44 9.07
CA VAL A 574 12.26 -26.31 10.11
C VAL A 574 11.07 -27.11 9.61
N GLN A 575 10.89 -28.30 10.23
CA GLN A 575 9.66 -29.09 10.06
C GLN A 575 8.81 -28.88 11.30
N VAL A 576 7.55 -28.50 11.13
CA VAL A 576 6.64 -28.20 12.24
C VAL A 576 5.31 -28.90 12.06
N GLN A 577 4.69 -29.25 13.19
CA GLN A 577 3.33 -29.79 13.27
C GLN A 577 2.40 -28.74 13.87
N VAL A 578 1.21 -28.58 13.32
CA VAL A 578 0.16 -27.72 13.87
C VAL A 578 -0.35 -28.31 15.16
N SER A 579 0.01 -27.73 16.31
CA SER A 579 -0.31 -28.31 17.62
C SER A 579 -1.57 -27.73 18.26
N ARG A 580 -1.81 -26.43 18.05
CA ARG A 580 -2.96 -25.72 18.62
C ARG A 580 -3.34 -24.52 17.75
N VAL A 581 -4.64 -24.27 17.68
CA VAL A 581 -5.18 -23.04 17.08
C VAL A 581 -6.14 -22.39 18.07
N ASP A 582 -5.87 -21.15 18.41
CA ASP A 582 -6.69 -20.33 19.30
C ASP A 582 -7.32 -19.19 18.51
N LEU A 583 -8.60 -19.36 18.17
CA LEU A 583 -9.33 -18.39 17.34
C LEU A 583 -9.52 -17.05 18.04
N ASP A 584 -9.79 -17.07 19.35
CA ASP A 584 -10.04 -15.86 20.16
C ASP A 584 -8.75 -15.02 20.30
N ALA A 585 -7.63 -15.72 20.55
CA ALA A 585 -6.33 -15.05 20.69
C ALA A 585 -5.64 -14.75 19.35
N ARG A 586 -6.20 -15.19 18.21
CA ARG A 586 -5.57 -15.10 16.86
C ARG A 586 -4.19 -15.75 16.84
N LYS A 587 -4.04 -16.93 17.49
CA LYS A 587 -2.76 -17.62 17.63
C LYS A 587 -2.80 -19.02 17.03
N ILE A 588 -1.72 -19.35 16.37
CA ILE A 588 -1.43 -20.69 15.86
C ILE A 588 -0.12 -21.13 16.49
N ASP A 589 -0.18 -22.23 17.25
CA ASP A 589 0.99 -22.80 17.89
C ASP A 589 1.45 -24.02 17.10
N PHE A 590 2.74 -24.09 16.89
CA PHE A 590 3.41 -25.21 16.23
C PHE A 590 4.30 -25.95 17.22
N ARG A 591 4.48 -27.23 16.95
CA ARG A 591 5.49 -28.08 17.60
C ARG A 591 6.59 -28.37 16.59
N LEU A 592 7.84 -28.32 17.03
CA LEU A 592 8.96 -28.70 16.20
C LEU A 592 8.96 -30.24 16.02
N VAL A 593 8.98 -30.70 14.77
CA VAL A 593 9.19 -32.12 14.45
C VAL A 593 10.67 -32.37 14.44
N ALA A 594 11.15 -33.28 15.31
CA ALA A 594 12.55 -33.61 15.39
C ALA A 594 13.01 -34.21 14.05
N PRO A 595 14.08 -33.68 13.42
CA PRO A 595 14.65 -34.29 12.23
C PRO A 595 15.11 -35.71 12.51
N ASP A 596 14.87 -36.61 11.58
CA ASP A 596 15.34 -37.98 11.67
C ASP A 596 16.86 -38.03 11.91
N GLU A 597 17.38 -39.06 12.57
CA GLU A 597 18.80 -39.13 13.00
C GLU A 597 19.79 -38.95 11.83
N SER A 598 19.38 -39.36 10.62
CA SER A 598 20.09 -39.15 9.37
C SER A 598 20.18 -37.68 8.94
N GLU A 599 19.13 -36.88 9.15
CA GLU A 599 19.12 -35.44 8.88
C GLU A 599 19.94 -34.65 9.92
N ARG A 600 19.96 -35.09 11.18
CA ARG A 600 20.84 -34.54 12.24
C ARG A 600 22.32 -34.67 11.91
N LEU A 601 22.73 -35.78 11.30
CA LEU A 601 24.09 -36.02 10.85
C LEU A 601 24.45 -35.17 9.63
N LEU A 602 23.50 -34.97 8.70
CA LEU A 602 23.66 -34.10 7.53
C LEU A 602 23.71 -32.61 7.92
N ALA A 603 22.92 -32.18 8.90
CA ALA A 603 22.93 -30.82 9.42
C ALA A 603 24.25 -30.50 10.16
N LYS A 604 24.78 -31.45 10.93
CA LYS A 604 26.14 -31.33 11.56
C LYS A 604 27.26 -31.27 10.52
N GLY A 605 27.12 -32.00 9.40
CA GLY A 605 28.09 -31.97 8.30
C GLY A 605 28.03 -30.68 7.45
N ARG A 606 26.88 -30.02 7.36
CA ARG A 606 26.70 -28.79 6.59
C ARG A 606 27.19 -27.53 7.32
N SER A 607 27.13 -27.49 8.64
CA SER A 607 27.68 -26.37 9.42
C SER A 607 29.20 -26.21 9.31
N ALA A 608 29.91 -27.26 8.83
CA ALA A 608 31.36 -27.27 8.59
C ALA A 608 31.76 -27.00 7.13
N ARG A 609 30.78 -26.88 6.19
CA ARG A 609 31.09 -26.84 4.74
C ARG A 609 30.18 -25.90 3.93
N GLN A 610 29.66 -24.82 4.46
CA GLN A 610 28.93 -23.85 3.64
C GLN A 610 29.79 -22.66 3.24
N VAL A 611 30.72 -22.95 2.32
CA VAL A 611 31.15 -22.03 1.27
C VAL A 611 30.92 -22.79 -0.03
N GLY A 612 29.89 -22.42 -0.76
CA GLY A 612 29.65 -22.79 -2.17
C GLY A 612 28.98 -24.13 -2.43
N ALA A 613 27.65 -24.19 -2.52
CA ALA A 613 26.91 -25.24 -3.23
C ALA A 613 25.64 -24.68 -3.91
N PRO A 614 25.30 -25.14 -5.13
CA PRO A 614 24.20 -24.61 -5.94
C PRO A 614 22.82 -25.05 -5.44
N ALA A 615 21.81 -24.18 -5.72
CA ALA A 615 20.40 -24.36 -5.36
C ALA A 615 19.77 -25.63 -5.98
N PRO A 616 18.71 -26.23 -5.36
CA PRO A 616 18.08 -27.45 -5.84
C PRO A 616 17.38 -27.26 -7.19
N ALA A 617 17.33 -28.34 -7.98
CA ALA A 617 16.93 -28.37 -9.38
C ALA A 617 15.49 -27.87 -9.72
N SER A 618 14.58 -27.80 -8.75
CA SER A 618 13.22 -27.27 -8.94
C SER A 618 13.19 -25.73 -9.03
N ALA A 619 14.00 -25.02 -8.23
CA ALA A 619 14.14 -23.57 -8.31
C ALA A 619 14.88 -23.14 -9.58
N GLN A 620 15.78 -24.01 -10.10
CA GLN A 620 16.47 -23.74 -11.35
C GLN A 620 15.58 -23.86 -12.59
N SER A 621 14.50 -24.66 -12.56
CA SER A 621 13.56 -24.79 -13.67
C SER A 621 12.63 -23.58 -13.78
N GLU A 622 12.21 -22.98 -12.68
CA GLU A 622 11.38 -21.76 -12.66
C GLU A 622 12.21 -20.51 -13.00
N LEU A 623 13.41 -20.40 -12.45
CA LEU A 623 14.36 -19.34 -12.84
C LEU A 623 14.81 -19.45 -14.30
N ALA A 624 14.96 -20.65 -14.84
CA ALA A 624 15.23 -20.89 -16.24
C ALA A 624 14.03 -20.51 -17.12
N GLY A 625 12.80 -20.71 -16.65
CA GLY A 625 11.57 -20.25 -17.28
C GLY A 625 11.50 -18.72 -17.35
N LEU A 626 11.77 -18.04 -16.25
CA LEU A 626 11.78 -16.58 -16.16
C LEU A 626 12.94 -15.96 -16.98
N ALA A 627 14.13 -16.56 -16.95
CA ALA A 627 15.28 -16.13 -17.75
C ALA A 627 15.09 -16.42 -19.25
N SER A 628 14.28 -17.40 -19.63
CA SER A 628 13.89 -17.66 -21.03
C SER A 628 12.85 -16.65 -21.50
N ALA A 629 11.92 -16.24 -20.67
CA ALA A 629 10.95 -15.18 -20.96
C ALA A 629 11.64 -13.81 -21.14
N ASP A 630 12.61 -13.46 -20.29
CA ASP A 630 13.40 -12.22 -20.42
C ASP A 630 14.31 -12.23 -21.67
N ARG A 631 14.87 -13.38 -22.04
CA ARG A 631 15.61 -13.55 -23.32
C ARG A 631 14.69 -13.47 -24.53
N ALA A 632 13.48 -14.01 -24.46
CA ALA A 632 12.47 -13.90 -25.52
C ALA A 632 12.02 -12.43 -25.69
N ALA A 633 11.77 -11.71 -24.59
CA ALA A 633 11.44 -10.30 -24.63
C ALA A 633 12.56 -9.43 -25.24
N LYS A 634 13.82 -9.68 -24.87
CA LYS A 634 14.99 -9.01 -25.46
C LYS A 634 15.19 -9.34 -26.95
N ALA A 635 14.85 -10.57 -27.38
CA ALA A 635 14.91 -10.98 -28.78
C ALA A 635 13.81 -10.32 -29.63
N VAL A 636 12.60 -10.14 -29.04
CA VAL A 636 11.47 -9.44 -29.68
C VAL A 636 11.81 -7.96 -29.86
N THR A 637 12.34 -7.30 -28.83
CA THR A 637 12.77 -5.88 -28.91
C THR A 637 13.83 -5.68 -29.99
N LYS A 638 14.76 -6.62 -30.13
CA LYS A 638 15.80 -6.57 -31.19
C LYS A 638 15.22 -6.80 -32.58
N ARG A 639 14.20 -7.67 -32.73
CA ARG A 639 13.48 -7.90 -34.01
C ARG A 639 12.64 -6.70 -34.42
N VAL A 640 11.94 -6.06 -33.48
CA VAL A 640 11.13 -4.86 -33.73
C VAL A 640 12.03 -3.69 -34.18
N ARG A 641 13.18 -3.48 -33.52
CA ARG A 641 14.17 -2.47 -33.97
C ARG A 641 14.71 -2.74 -35.37
N ARG A 642 14.88 -4.02 -35.72
CA ARG A 642 15.36 -4.41 -37.07
C ARG A 642 14.27 -4.21 -38.14
N ALA A 643 13.01 -4.54 -37.82
CA ALA A 643 11.87 -4.32 -38.71
C ALA A 643 11.59 -2.83 -38.96
N ALA A 644 11.67 -2.00 -37.90
CA ALA A 644 11.55 -0.55 -38.03
C ALA A 644 12.67 0.07 -38.86
N SER A 645 13.91 -0.44 -38.72
CA SER A 645 15.06 -0.03 -39.57
C SER A 645 14.91 -0.46 -41.02
N GLU A 646 14.30 -1.62 -41.30
CA GLU A 646 14.04 -2.10 -42.65
C GLU A 646 12.83 -1.40 -43.31
N ALA A 647 11.81 -1.02 -42.53
CA ALA A 647 10.69 -0.20 -43.00
C ALA A 647 11.15 1.22 -43.37
N ALA A 648 12.02 1.83 -42.55
CA ALA A 648 12.60 3.15 -42.80
C ALA A 648 13.49 3.16 -44.09
N LYS A 649 14.07 2.02 -44.46
CA LYS A 649 14.84 1.87 -45.71
C LYS A 649 13.97 1.68 -46.94
N ARG A 650 12.71 1.26 -46.81
CA ARG A 650 11.77 1.06 -47.93
C ARG A 650 10.96 2.29 -48.30
N THR A 651 10.97 3.36 -47.50
CA THR A 651 10.24 4.61 -47.75
C THR A 651 11.07 5.72 -48.40
N THR A 652 12.30 5.44 -48.88
CA THR A 652 13.07 6.39 -49.67
C THR A 652 12.74 6.22 -51.15
N PRO A 653 12.13 7.21 -51.85
CA PRO A 653 11.88 7.10 -53.27
C PRO A 653 13.22 7.24 -54.04
N ALA A 654 13.49 6.27 -54.91
CA ALA A 654 14.57 6.34 -55.88
C ALA A 654 14.24 7.42 -56.93
N GLY A 655 15.10 8.40 -57.08
CA GLY A 655 15.12 9.22 -58.28
C GLY A 655 15.06 10.73 -58.09
N ALA A 656 16.18 11.36 -57.77
CA ALA A 656 16.46 12.72 -58.27
C ALA A 656 17.95 12.87 -58.51
N LYS A 657 18.28 13.06 -59.79
CA LYS A 657 19.63 13.31 -60.32
C LYS A 657 20.18 14.63 -59.73
N ARG A 658 21.42 14.59 -59.24
CA ARG A 658 22.21 15.76 -58.87
C ARG A 658 22.59 16.55 -60.14
N PRO A 659 22.46 17.89 -60.18
CA PRO A 659 23.17 18.74 -61.10
C PRO A 659 24.56 19.06 -60.53
N THR A 660 25.56 18.91 -61.39
CA THR A 660 26.96 19.26 -61.21
C THR A 660 27.12 20.78 -61.12
N ALA A 661 27.69 21.28 -60.03
CA ALA A 661 28.08 22.68 -59.86
C ALA A 661 29.51 22.89 -60.39
N LYS A 662 29.62 23.69 -61.42
CA LYS A 662 30.89 24.27 -61.94
C LYS A 662 31.41 25.31 -60.93
N LYS A 663 32.68 25.17 -60.59
CA LYS A 663 33.53 26.22 -60.01
C LYS A 663 33.50 27.48 -60.83
N ARG A 664 33.31 28.64 -60.25
CA ARG A 664 33.96 29.88 -60.65
C ARG A 664 34.39 30.70 -59.42
N ALA A 665 35.67 31.09 -59.54
CA ALA A 665 36.38 31.86 -58.53
C ALA A 665 36.22 33.41 -58.80
N ARG A 666 36.55 34.19 -57.79
CA ARG A 666 36.94 35.62 -57.76
C ARG A 666 35.78 36.64 -57.88
N ARG A 667 35.49 37.45 -56.88
CA ARG A 667 36.23 38.58 -56.26
C ARG A 667 35.66 38.85 -54.90
#